data_28c22e81c91213ba8aaaf4ac04eee797
#
_entry.id   28c22e81c91213ba8aaaf4ac04eee797
#
_cell.length_a   1.000
_cell.length_b   1.000
_cell.length_c   1.000
_cell.angle_alpha   90.00
_cell.angle_beta   90.00
_cell.angle_gamma   90.00
#
_symmetry.space_group_name_H-M   'P 1'
#
loop_
_entity.id
_entity.type
_entity.pdbx_description
1 polymer ?
#
loop_
_entity_poly.entity_id
_entity_poly.type
_entity_poly.pdbx_seq_one_letter_code
_entity_poly.pdbx_strand_id
1 'polypeptide(L)'
;VGLGVFAAVAFSYGQEIKRPIVVNGDTVEYSTENKEVTATGNVQVIYEGATLTCNKLTVNTQTKDARAEGNVRLQDQRGTIRGEKVIYNFDNKTGLIINADFMSNPYFGKVSRMERVSEKEFIASRGYVTTCDFDEPHYRLKARKVNFFPGDKIDTRDDTLYIGRAPFLCLPRFAQSFADPLMHVQLMPGSRKDWGPYMLSAWRYTLTDNVTGRLYLDYRNKLGLAEGLGANYKTEDFGRGDLKLYYTDEKPSNLSSGSGVSDFQRYLVRWRHQWEIDAVTHLTSEYYKIGDEKRKEFDVNANFLKDYFYREYEQDSQPLTYALFTHSFPNSSFNLLTQVRTNSWFTGQIEKLPEASFSLPGIKMGDSPFYFENSSSLGTYNKIDTTVSPNTDITSSRFDMQNKLSLPMRVSVFHVTPFVKNQETAYDTDLKDDSLPVRSIFSTGADISTKFYRTFDVKTNALGLDINGLRHIITPTVSYNYNTDPTIHKDDLRQIDLIDALERDNSITMELSNKLQTKRKGSSVDLADLRLDTVYYFNTKAQEAHDDGFTDFLIKLALTPYAWMRLDTDADYNRADSAFTQVNTDLNFYLGRDRHIGIGQRYLRKGGKEATFGSDWRINPKWKFGAYERYQFVKTSSVARGMQEQQYKVSRDLHCWDADLVYDVSKTSGHTIYLVFRLKAFPATEFGFDQSYRQPKSGVSRME
;
A
#
# COMPACT_ATOMS: atom_id res chain seq x y z
N VAL A 1 -31.16 54.55 7.39
CA VAL A 1 -31.21 54.87 5.96
C VAL A 1 -30.06 54.13 5.29
N GLY A 2 -30.34 52.99 4.72
CA GLY A 2 -29.38 52.18 3.99
C GLY A 2 -30.10 51.41 2.89
N LEU A 3 -29.94 51.85 1.64
CA LEU A 3 -30.47 51.19 0.47
C LEU A 3 -29.79 49.85 0.22
N GLY A 4 -30.58 48.78 0.18
CA GLY A 4 -30.18 47.49 -0.33
C GLY A 4 -30.20 47.48 -1.86
N VAL A 5 -29.09 47.08 -2.47
CA VAL A 5 -29.00 46.78 -3.89
C VAL A 5 -29.21 45.27 -4.06
N PHE A 6 -30.36 44.88 -4.58
CA PHE A 6 -30.60 43.53 -5.10
C PHE A 6 -29.88 43.39 -6.44
N ALA A 7 -28.78 42.65 -6.47
CA ALA A 7 -28.19 42.19 -7.71
C ALA A 7 -28.97 40.97 -8.20
N ALA A 8 -29.81 41.15 -9.23
CA ALA A 8 -30.41 40.05 -9.97
C ALA A 8 -29.31 39.32 -10.75
N VAL A 9 -28.98 38.10 -10.34
CA VAL A 9 -28.16 37.19 -11.14
C VAL A 9 -29.07 36.67 -12.27
N ALA A 10 -28.93 37.25 -13.43
CA ALA A 10 -29.48 36.71 -14.66
C ALA A 10 -28.75 35.39 -14.97
N PHE A 11 -29.42 34.27 -14.83
CA PHE A 11 -29.01 33.01 -15.43
C PHE A 11 -29.08 33.18 -16.94
N SER A 12 -27.96 33.50 -17.56
CA SER A 12 -27.78 33.36 -19.00
C SER A 12 -27.81 31.87 -19.33
N TYR A 13 -28.90 31.42 -19.90
CA TYR A 13 -28.93 30.15 -20.63
C TYR A 13 -27.93 30.29 -21.77
N GLY A 14 -26.74 29.72 -21.64
CA GLY A 14 -25.78 29.60 -22.71
C GLY A 14 -26.40 28.76 -23.81
N GLN A 15 -26.79 29.37 -24.92
CA GLN A 15 -26.97 28.63 -26.17
C GLN A 15 -25.66 27.90 -26.44
N GLU A 16 -25.69 26.57 -26.53
CA GLU A 16 -24.59 25.78 -27.06
C GLU A 16 -24.26 26.35 -28.45
N ILE A 17 -23.12 27.00 -28.57
CA ILE A 17 -22.63 27.50 -29.87
C ILE A 17 -22.26 26.21 -30.64
N LYS A 18 -23.18 25.72 -31.47
CA LYS A 18 -22.92 24.62 -32.40
C LYS A 18 -21.79 25.03 -33.32
N ARG A 19 -20.59 24.51 -33.11
CA ARG A 19 -19.43 24.82 -33.96
C ARG A 19 -19.71 24.31 -35.36
N PRO A 20 -19.39 25.08 -36.42
CA PRO A 20 -19.63 24.67 -37.78
C PRO A 20 -18.76 23.45 -38.13
N ILE A 21 -19.31 22.53 -38.88
CA ILE A 21 -18.56 21.40 -39.48
C ILE A 21 -17.72 21.98 -40.61
N VAL A 22 -16.40 21.88 -40.51
CA VAL A 22 -15.48 22.33 -41.58
C VAL A 22 -15.10 21.13 -42.42
N VAL A 23 -15.37 21.18 -43.72
CA VAL A 23 -15.06 20.13 -44.69
C VAL A 23 -14.10 20.70 -45.73
N ASN A 24 -12.93 20.07 -45.88
CA ASN A 24 -11.93 20.37 -46.89
C ASN A 24 -11.73 19.16 -47.80
N GLY A 25 -11.42 19.34 -49.07
CA GLY A 25 -11.12 18.30 -50.05
C GLY A 25 -10.59 18.89 -51.34
N ASP A 26 -10.03 18.05 -52.19
CA ASP A 26 -9.53 18.52 -53.51
C ASP A 26 -10.70 19.06 -54.38
N THR A 27 -11.86 18.44 -54.26
CA THR A 27 -13.11 18.89 -54.88
C THR A 27 -14.24 18.86 -53.87
N VAL A 28 -15.03 19.94 -53.76
CA VAL A 28 -16.21 19.99 -52.86
C VAL A 28 -17.40 20.51 -53.72
N GLU A 29 -18.43 19.69 -53.80
CA GLU A 29 -19.66 19.97 -54.56
C GLU A 29 -20.87 20.02 -53.60
N TYR A 30 -21.81 20.93 -53.86
CA TYR A 30 -23.07 21.01 -53.16
C TYR A 30 -24.25 20.78 -54.10
N SER A 31 -25.06 19.76 -53.81
CA SER A 31 -26.33 19.48 -54.47
C SER A 31 -27.48 20.20 -53.75
N THR A 32 -28.08 21.20 -54.41
CA THR A 32 -29.21 21.92 -53.86
C THR A 32 -30.48 21.05 -53.78
N GLU A 33 -30.62 20.10 -54.68
CA GLU A 33 -31.76 19.19 -54.77
C GLU A 33 -31.76 18.19 -53.60
N ASN A 34 -30.63 17.52 -53.38
CA ASN A 34 -30.50 16.50 -52.33
C ASN A 34 -30.06 17.07 -50.98
N LYS A 35 -29.74 18.38 -50.90
CA LYS A 35 -29.15 19.03 -49.73
C LYS A 35 -27.87 18.34 -49.22
N GLU A 36 -27.05 17.87 -50.14
CA GLU A 36 -25.83 17.08 -49.85
C GLU A 36 -24.57 17.85 -50.27
N VAL A 37 -23.56 17.80 -49.39
CA VAL A 37 -22.18 18.19 -49.69
C VAL A 37 -21.40 16.93 -50.00
N THR A 38 -20.78 16.84 -51.16
CA THR A 38 -19.85 15.73 -51.50
C THR A 38 -18.45 16.32 -51.65
N ALA A 39 -17.49 15.77 -50.89
CA ALA A 39 -16.07 16.11 -50.97
C ALA A 39 -15.29 14.86 -51.47
N THR A 40 -14.35 15.07 -52.38
CA THR A 40 -13.51 14.00 -52.95
C THR A 40 -12.05 14.45 -52.97
N GLY A 41 -11.14 13.45 -52.78
CA GLY A 41 -9.70 13.67 -52.75
C GLY A 41 -9.21 14.33 -51.46
N ASN A 42 -8.32 13.64 -50.72
CA ASN A 42 -7.70 14.16 -49.45
C ASN A 42 -8.68 14.85 -48.51
N VAL A 43 -9.87 14.30 -48.36
CA VAL A 43 -10.93 14.93 -47.54
C VAL A 43 -10.54 14.97 -46.07
N GLN A 44 -10.68 16.15 -45.47
CA GLN A 44 -10.50 16.40 -44.04
C GLN A 44 -11.71 17.11 -43.43
N VAL A 45 -12.25 16.56 -42.37
CA VAL A 45 -13.35 17.13 -41.57
C VAL A 45 -12.86 17.39 -40.16
N ILE A 46 -13.10 18.59 -39.66
CA ILE A 46 -12.81 18.97 -38.26
C ILE A 46 -14.12 19.32 -37.59
N TYR A 47 -14.42 18.61 -36.48
CA TYR A 47 -15.61 18.80 -35.68
C TYR A 47 -15.36 18.49 -34.23
N GLU A 48 -15.65 19.40 -33.30
CA GLU A 48 -15.52 19.24 -31.82
C GLU A 48 -14.17 18.66 -31.36
N GLY A 49 -13.07 18.98 -32.03
CA GLY A 49 -11.74 18.49 -31.69
C GLY A 49 -11.42 17.08 -32.22
N ALA A 50 -12.34 16.46 -32.95
CA ALA A 50 -12.10 15.26 -33.73
C ALA A 50 -11.74 15.62 -35.20
N THR A 51 -10.83 14.86 -35.78
CA THR A 51 -10.44 14.97 -37.19
C THR A 51 -10.78 13.68 -37.90
N LEU A 52 -11.59 13.76 -38.97
CA LEU A 52 -11.87 12.66 -39.87
C LEU A 52 -11.14 12.92 -41.20
N THR A 53 -10.42 11.92 -41.71
CA THR A 53 -9.83 11.97 -43.04
C THR A 53 -10.34 10.78 -43.87
N CYS A 54 -10.59 10.96 -45.17
CA CYS A 54 -11.05 9.91 -46.08
C CYS A 54 -10.82 10.29 -47.55
N ASN A 55 -11.12 9.36 -48.47
CA ASN A 55 -11.01 9.62 -49.89
C ASN A 55 -12.27 10.32 -50.46
N LYS A 56 -13.46 9.99 -49.91
CA LYS A 56 -14.75 10.55 -50.29
C LYS A 56 -15.64 10.74 -49.08
N LEU A 57 -16.28 11.88 -48.97
CA LEU A 57 -17.27 12.20 -47.95
C LEU A 57 -18.55 12.73 -48.62
N THR A 58 -19.71 12.26 -48.15
CA THR A 58 -21.01 12.80 -48.48
C THR A 58 -21.71 13.19 -47.16
N VAL A 59 -22.17 14.41 -47.02
CA VAL A 59 -22.87 14.90 -45.82
C VAL A 59 -24.21 15.47 -46.21
N ASN A 60 -25.28 14.96 -45.65
CA ASN A 60 -26.60 15.56 -45.79
C ASN A 60 -26.76 16.71 -44.78
N THR A 61 -27.01 17.93 -45.29
CA THR A 61 -27.03 19.12 -44.44
C THR A 61 -28.32 19.26 -43.60
N GLN A 62 -29.37 18.50 -43.93
CA GLN A 62 -30.65 18.48 -43.20
C GLN A 62 -30.64 17.39 -42.11
N THR A 63 -30.40 16.11 -42.50
CA THR A 63 -30.42 14.98 -41.58
C THR A 63 -29.14 14.85 -40.75
N LYS A 64 -28.09 15.61 -41.10
CA LYS A 64 -26.76 15.56 -40.48
C LYS A 64 -26.05 14.21 -40.61
N ASP A 65 -26.51 13.36 -41.50
CA ASP A 65 -25.85 12.09 -41.81
C ASP A 65 -24.61 12.31 -42.69
N ALA A 66 -23.54 11.70 -42.31
CA ALA A 66 -22.28 11.71 -43.06
C ALA A 66 -21.87 10.27 -43.43
N ARG A 67 -21.36 10.11 -44.65
CA ARG A 67 -20.83 8.84 -45.15
C ARG A 67 -19.43 9.07 -45.71
N ALA A 68 -18.44 8.51 -45.00
CA ALA A 68 -17.04 8.55 -45.43
C ALA A 68 -16.61 7.20 -45.96
N GLU A 69 -15.89 7.19 -47.11
CA GLU A 69 -15.44 5.99 -47.81
C GLU A 69 -13.97 6.12 -48.22
N GLY A 70 -13.26 5.01 -48.17
CA GLY A 70 -11.87 4.85 -48.59
C GLY A 70 -10.88 5.47 -47.57
N ASN A 71 -10.03 4.63 -46.99
CA ASN A 71 -8.98 5.01 -46.03
C ASN A 71 -9.48 5.94 -44.90
N VAL A 72 -10.66 5.65 -44.37
CA VAL A 72 -11.28 6.52 -43.33
C VAL A 72 -10.48 6.41 -42.03
N ARG A 73 -10.08 7.56 -41.50
CA ARG A 73 -9.41 7.69 -40.20
C ARG A 73 -10.10 8.76 -39.38
N LEU A 74 -10.61 8.35 -38.23
CA LEU A 74 -11.16 9.22 -37.20
C LEU A 74 -10.18 9.30 -36.03
N GLN A 75 -9.79 10.49 -35.65
CA GLN A 75 -8.86 10.74 -34.55
C GLN A 75 -9.42 11.77 -33.57
N ASP A 76 -9.44 11.46 -32.30
CA ASP A 76 -9.75 12.37 -31.21
C ASP A 76 -8.75 12.21 -30.03
N GLN A 77 -8.99 12.90 -28.91
CA GLN A 77 -8.13 12.82 -27.71
C GLN A 77 -8.13 11.43 -27.07
N ARG A 78 -9.14 10.60 -27.32
CA ARG A 78 -9.31 9.26 -26.73
C ARG A 78 -8.68 8.16 -27.56
N GLY A 79 -8.41 8.41 -28.84
CA GLY A 79 -7.78 7.44 -29.72
C GLY A 79 -7.94 7.69 -31.20
N THR A 80 -7.61 6.65 -31.96
CA THR A 80 -7.74 6.64 -33.42
C THR A 80 -8.53 5.40 -33.84
N ILE A 81 -9.47 5.59 -34.76
CA ILE A 81 -10.19 4.51 -35.42
C ILE A 81 -9.96 4.64 -36.92
N ARG A 82 -9.58 3.53 -37.56
CA ARG A 82 -9.49 3.42 -39.02
C ARG A 82 -10.59 2.50 -39.49
N GLY A 83 -11.11 2.72 -40.66
CA GLY A 83 -12.14 1.87 -41.23
C GLY A 83 -12.20 2.00 -42.76
N GLU A 84 -12.85 1.06 -43.40
CA GLU A 84 -13.10 1.08 -44.84
C GLU A 84 -14.23 2.09 -45.17
N LYS A 85 -15.25 2.11 -44.30
CA LYS A 85 -16.42 2.92 -44.45
C LYS A 85 -16.95 3.35 -43.07
N VAL A 86 -17.29 4.63 -42.97
CA VAL A 86 -17.91 5.22 -41.75
C VAL A 86 -19.21 5.90 -42.14
N ILE A 87 -20.28 5.57 -41.43
CA ILE A 87 -21.56 6.29 -41.45
C ILE A 87 -21.71 6.93 -40.06
N TYR A 88 -21.95 8.21 -40.02
CA TYR A 88 -22.03 8.97 -38.77
C TYR A 88 -23.10 10.04 -38.82
N ASN A 89 -23.88 10.17 -37.76
CA ASN A 89 -24.87 11.23 -37.59
C ASN A 89 -24.35 12.25 -36.57
N PHE A 90 -24.23 13.50 -36.97
CA PHE A 90 -23.67 14.58 -36.16
C PHE A 90 -24.61 15.09 -35.08
N ASP A 91 -25.96 14.89 -35.24
CA ASP A 91 -26.91 15.36 -34.24
C ASP A 91 -27.01 14.44 -33.04
N ASN A 92 -27.19 13.13 -33.27
CA ASN A 92 -27.32 12.14 -32.21
C ASN A 92 -25.98 11.48 -31.81
N LYS A 93 -24.89 11.85 -32.51
CA LYS A 93 -23.54 11.36 -32.29
C LYS A 93 -23.39 9.83 -32.38
N THR A 94 -24.28 9.17 -33.12
CA THR A 94 -24.23 7.73 -33.38
C THR A 94 -23.52 7.43 -34.71
N GLY A 95 -23.03 6.21 -34.90
CA GLY A 95 -22.35 5.86 -36.13
C GLY A 95 -22.05 4.39 -36.28
N LEU A 96 -21.68 4.00 -37.52
CA LEU A 96 -21.31 2.66 -37.89
C LEU A 96 -19.98 2.69 -38.67
N ILE A 97 -19.05 1.83 -38.30
CA ILE A 97 -17.76 1.69 -38.94
C ILE A 97 -17.63 0.22 -39.39
N ILE A 98 -17.27 0.02 -40.66
CA ILE A 98 -17.05 -1.29 -41.25
C ILE A 98 -15.55 -1.54 -41.35
N ASN A 99 -15.11 -2.77 -41.01
CA ASN A 99 -13.73 -3.21 -40.98
C ASN A 99 -12.85 -2.22 -40.17
N ALA A 100 -13.20 -2.06 -38.92
CA ALA A 100 -12.57 -1.09 -38.02
C ALA A 100 -11.31 -1.65 -37.37
N ASP A 101 -10.22 -0.87 -37.44
CA ASP A 101 -9.04 -0.99 -36.59
C ASP A 101 -9.09 0.14 -35.58
N PHE A 102 -9.12 -0.15 -34.29
CA PHE A 102 -9.15 0.86 -33.24
C PHE A 102 -7.90 0.81 -32.36
N MET A 103 -7.51 1.99 -31.91
CA MET A 103 -6.40 2.22 -30.98
C MET A 103 -6.83 3.23 -29.93
N SER A 104 -7.08 2.75 -28.72
CA SER A 104 -7.40 3.55 -27.54
C SER A 104 -6.63 2.96 -26.37
N ASN A 105 -5.55 3.63 -25.96
CA ASN A 105 -4.60 3.15 -24.95
C ASN A 105 -5.33 2.73 -23.66
N PRO A 106 -5.06 1.52 -23.10
CA PRO A 106 -4.03 0.56 -23.52
C PRO A 106 -4.49 -0.47 -24.57
N TYR A 107 -5.65 -0.33 -25.19
CA TYR A 107 -6.26 -1.33 -26.06
C TYR A 107 -6.11 -1.03 -27.55
N PHE A 108 -5.89 -2.11 -28.27
CA PHE A 108 -5.86 -2.18 -29.74
C PHE A 108 -6.79 -3.30 -30.19
N GLY A 109 -7.36 -3.20 -31.39
CA GLY A 109 -8.19 -4.28 -31.89
C GLY A 109 -8.64 -4.08 -33.33
N LYS A 110 -9.09 -5.19 -33.94
CA LYS A 110 -9.69 -5.23 -35.26
C LYS A 110 -11.05 -5.91 -35.19
N VAL A 111 -12.05 -5.26 -35.74
CA VAL A 111 -13.43 -5.73 -35.70
C VAL A 111 -14.11 -5.57 -37.06
N SER A 112 -14.97 -6.50 -37.44
CA SER A 112 -15.67 -6.44 -38.73
C SER A 112 -16.70 -5.31 -38.76
N ARG A 113 -17.32 -4.99 -37.58
CA ARG A 113 -18.31 -3.95 -37.47
C ARG A 113 -18.21 -3.31 -36.08
N MET A 114 -18.14 -1.99 -36.04
CA MET A 114 -18.17 -1.20 -34.81
C MET A 114 -19.29 -0.17 -34.91
N GLU A 115 -20.16 -0.12 -33.94
CA GLU A 115 -21.30 0.78 -33.84
C GLU A 115 -21.12 1.69 -32.62
N ARG A 116 -21.15 2.99 -32.84
CA ARG A 116 -21.20 3.98 -31.77
C ARG A 116 -22.65 4.22 -31.39
N VAL A 117 -23.06 3.73 -30.22
CA VAL A 117 -24.44 3.80 -29.72
C VAL A 117 -24.65 5.11 -28.95
N SER A 118 -23.62 5.61 -28.29
CA SER A 118 -23.65 6.87 -27.55
C SER A 118 -22.24 7.51 -27.49
N GLU A 119 -22.14 8.66 -26.87
CA GLU A 119 -20.81 9.31 -26.68
C GLU A 119 -19.82 8.45 -25.90
N LYS A 120 -20.32 7.57 -25.03
CA LYS A 120 -19.54 6.77 -24.08
C LYS A 120 -19.53 5.28 -24.38
N GLU A 121 -20.24 4.82 -25.42
CA GLU A 121 -20.40 3.39 -25.69
C GLU A 121 -20.22 3.05 -27.17
N PHE A 122 -19.36 2.07 -27.43
CA PHE A 122 -19.18 1.43 -28.71
C PHE A 122 -19.47 -0.08 -28.59
N ILE A 123 -20.22 -0.60 -29.56
CA ILE A 123 -20.50 -2.03 -29.68
C ILE A 123 -19.77 -2.54 -30.93
N ALA A 124 -18.86 -3.49 -30.74
CA ALA A 124 -18.17 -4.14 -31.83
C ALA A 124 -18.51 -5.61 -31.94
N SER A 125 -18.53 -6.12 -33.17
CA SER A 125 -18.91 -7.49 -33.48
C SER A 125 -17.83 -8.20 -34.28
N ARG A 126 -17.55 -9.46 -33.90
CA ARG A 126 -16.62 -10.36 -34.65
C ARG A 126 -15.24 -9.75 -34.79
N GLY A 127 -14.50 -9.69 -33.72
CA GLY A 127 -13.16 -9.13 -33.75
C GLY A 127 -12.28 -9.66 -32.62
N TYR A 128 -11.20 -8.95 -32.39
CA TYR A 128 -10.33 -9.21 -31.26
C TYR A 128 -9.87 -7.90 -30.60
N VAL A 129 -9.49 -8.02 -29.35
CA VAL A 129 -8.91 -6.97 -28.52
C VAL A 129 -7.59 -7.46 -27.96
N THR A 130 -6.63 -6.57 -27.86
CA THR A 130 -5.30 -6.84 -27.31
C THR A 130 -4.74 -5.56 -26.67
N THR A 131 -3.73 -5.67 -25.80
CA THR A 131 -2.92 -4.52 -25.38
C THR A 131 -1.54 -4.52 -26.06
N CYS A 132 -1.39 -5.30 -27.15
CA CYS A 132 -0.21 -5.37 -27.98
C CYS A 132 -0.42 -4.54 -29.25
N ASP A 133 0.46 -3.59 -29.52
CA ASP A 133 0.39 -2.67 -30.67
C ASP A 133 1.00 -3.25 -31.97
N PHE A 134 1.39 -4.54 -31.98
CA PHE A 134 1.85 -5.21 -33.17
C PHE A 134 0.69 -5.62 -34.09
N ASP A 135 0.90 -5.60 -35.38
CA ASP A 135 -0.08 -6.09 -36.37
C ASP A 135 -0.43 -7.57 -36.18
N GLU A 136 0.55 -8.41 -35.84
CA GLU A 136 0.35 -9.75 -35.29
C GLU A 136 0.62 -9.72 -33.77
N PRO A 137 -0.39 -9.54 -32.93
CA PRO A 137 -0.19 -9.39 -31.49
C PRO A 137 0.24 -10.71 -30.86
N HIS A 138 1.12 -10.62 -29.84
CA HIS A 138 1.59 -11.77 -29.06
C HIS A 138 0.45 -12.52 -28.38
N TYR A 139 -0.63 -11.81 -28.03
CA TYR A 139 -1.88 -12.38 -27.53
C TYR A 139 -3.05 -11.53 -27.96
N ARG A 140 -4.20 -12.15 -28.10
CA ARG A 140 -5.46 -11.46 -28.42
C ARG A 140 -6.66 -12.19 -27.81
N LEU A 141 -7.62 -11.42 -27.35
CA LEU A 141 -8.93 -11.92 -26.94
C LEU A 141 -9.88 -11.78 -28.13
N LYS A 142 -10.22 -12.88 -28.79
CA LYS A 142 -11.20 -12.90 -29.88
C LYS A 142 -12.57 -13.02 -29.25
N ALA A 143 -13.49 -12.12 -29.62
CA ALA A 143 -14.81 -12.03 -29.05
C ALA A 143 -15.89 -11.99 -30.15
N ARG A 144 -17.07 -12.53 -29.84
CA ARG A 144 -18.24 -12.37 -30.71
C ARG A 144 -18.84 -10.98 -30.57
N LYS A 145 -18.89 -10.44 -29.35
CA LYS A 145 -19.37 -9.09 -29.03
C LYS A 145 -18.39 -8.40 -28.09
N VAL A 146 -18.09 -7.13 -28.35
CA VAL A 146 -17.25 -6.26 -27.52
C VAL A 146 -18.03 -4.99 -27.23
N ASN A 147 -18.32 -4.70 -26.00
CA ASN A 147 -18.80 -3.40 -25.56
C ASN A 147 -17.58 -2.64 -25.03
N PHE A 148 -17.28 -1.51 -25.63
CA PHE A 148 -16.12 -0.69 -25.31
C PHE A 148 -16.59 0.66 -24.78
N PHE A 149 -16.14 0.99 -23.58
CA PHE A 149 -16.41 2.28 -22.88
C PHE A 149 -15.10 3.04 -22.77
N PRO A 150 -14.82 4.00 -23.65
CA PRO A 150 -13.55 4.73 -23.69
C PRO A 150 -13.21 5.41 -22.36
N GLY A 151 -12.04 5.10 -21.79
CA GLY A 151 -11.57 5.66 -20.53
C GLY A 151 -12.12 4.98 -19.27
N ASP A 152 -13.01 3.98 -19.40
CA ASP A 152 -13.63 3.28 -18.27
C ASP A 152 -13.34 1.78 -18.30
N LYS A 153 -13.96 1.04 -19.22
CA LYS A 153 -13.88 -0.43 -19.26
C LYS A 153 -14.10 -1.03 -20.64
N ILE A 154 -13.74 -2.30 -20.75
CA ILE A 154 -14.12 -3.17 -21.86
C ILE A 154 -14.89 -4.37 -21.30
N ASP A 155 -15.99 -4.79 -21.98
CA ASP A 155 -16.79 -5.95 -21.66
C ASP A 155 -17.01 -6.78 -22.95
N THR A 156 -16.63 -8.04 -22.90
CA THR A 156 -16.65 -8.92 -24.07
C THR A 156 -17.44 -10.20 -23.77
N ARG A 157 -17.93 -10.86 -24.80
CA ARG A 157 -18.70 -12.10 -24.68
C ARG A 157 -18.30 -13.15 -25.71
N ASP A 158 -18.40 -14.41 -25.28
CA ASP A 158 -18.01 -15.59 -26.06
C ASP A 158 -16.57 -15.49 -26.57
N ASP A 159 -15.68 -15.44 -25.61
CA ASP A 159 -14.29 -15.07 -25.81
C ASP A 159 -13.40 -16.28 -25.95
N THR A 160 -12.38 -16.16 -26.78
CA THR A 160 -11.26 -17.11 -26.86
C THR A 160 -9.96 -16.32 -26.76
N LEU A 161 -9.20 -16.57 -25.72
CA LEU A 161 -7.84 -16.02 -25.57
C LEU A 161 -6.89 -16.83 -26.45
N TYR A 162 -6.16 -16.14 -27.32
CA TYR A 162 -5.07 -16.68 -28.11
C TYR A 162 -3.73 -16.18 -27.60
N ILE A 163 -2.75 -17.08 -27.54
CA ILE A 163 -1.33 -16.74 -27.39
C ILE A 163 -0.65 -17.04 -28.72
N GLY A 164 -0.20 -15.99 -29.41
CA GLY A 164 0.18 -16.09 -30.81
C GLY A 164 -1.00 -16.57 -31.68
N ARG A 165 -0.85 -17.76 -32.24
CA ARG A 165 -1.89 -18.39 -33.10
C ARG A 165 -2.66 -19.52 -32.40
N ALA A 166 -2.22 -19.96 -31.20
CA ALA A 166 -2.83 -21.06 -30.49
C ALA A 166 -3.97 -20.58 -29.60
N PRO A 167 -5.17 -21.20 -29.62
CA PRO A 167 -6.21 -20.95 -28.63
C PRO A 167 -5.76 -21.50 -27.26
N PHE A 168 -5.84 -20.66 -26.22
CA PHE A 168 -5.36 -21.02 -24.90
C PHE A 168 -6.52 -21.23 -23.89
N LEU A 169 -7.54 -20.37 -23.95
CA LEU A 169 -8.62 -20.38 -22.98
C LEU A 169 -9.91 -19.83 -23.59
N CYS A 170 -11.04 -20.47 -23.30
CA CYS A 170 -12.37 -19.96 -23.64
C CYS A 170 -13.04 -19.38 -22.39
N LEU A 171 -13.60 -18.18 -22.52
CA LEU A 171 -14.29 -17.46 -21.46
C LEU A 171 -15.70 -17.06 -21.93
N PRO A 172 -16.75 -17.30 -21.16
CA PRO A 172 -18.10 -16.87 -21.53
C PRO A 172 -18.24 -15.34 -21.53
N ARG A 173 -17.51 -14.67 -20.66
CA ARG A 173 -17.44 -13.22 -20.54
C ARG A 173 -16.09 -12.79 -19.99
N PHE A 174 -15.57 -11.69 -20.52
CA PHE A 174 -14.42 -10.99 -19.97
C PHE A 174 -14.78 -9.52 -19.81
N ALA A 175 -14.53 -8.94 -18.63
CA ALA A 175 -14.71 -7.52 -18.36
C ALA A 175 -13.50 -6.98 -17.60
N GLN A 176 -12.92 -5.87 -18.08
CA GLN A 176 -11.74 -5.25 -17.49
C GLN A 176 -11.94 -3.74 -17.38
N SER A 177 -11.87 -3.20 -16.19
CA SER A 177 -11.74 -1.76 -15.96
C SER A 177 -10.31 -1.31 -16.28
N PHE A 178 -10.16 -0.12 -16.87
CA PHE A 178 -8.85 0.45 -17.17
C PHE A 178 -8.13 0.95 -15.92
N ALA A 179 -8.88 1.19 -14.86
CA ALA A 179 -8.32 1.53 -13.55
C ALA A 179 -7.81 0.33 -12.74
N ASP A 180 -8.16 -0.91 -13.15
CA ASP A 180 -7.74 -2.12 -12.45
C ASP A 180 -6.41 -2.64 -12.99
N PRO A 181 -5.33 -2.61 -12.20
CA PRO A 181 -4.00 -3.04 -12.65
C PRO A 181 -3.79 -4.55 -12.65
N LEU A 182 -4.81 -5.36 -12.29
CA LEU A 182 -4.71 -6.81 -12.15
C LEU A 182 -5.20 -7.54 -13.40
N MET A 183 -4.46 -8.57 -13.80
CA MET A 183 -4.85 -9.49 -14.87
C MET A 183 -6.02 -10.39 -14.43
N HIS A 184 -6.88 -10.80 -15.40
CA HIS A 184 -7.95 -11.76 -15.14
C HIS A 184 -7.46 -13.17 -14.84
N VAL A 185 -6.41 -13.61 -15.47
CA VAL A 185 -5.83 -14.93 -15.25
C VAL A 185 -4.35 -14.74 -14.95
N GLN A 186 -3.95 -15.19 -13.79
CA GLN A 186 -2.56 -15.19 -13.38
C GLN A 186 -2.13 -16.63 -13.10
N LEU A 187 -1.01 -17.03 -13.70
CA LEU A 187 -0.41 -18.33 -13.52
C LEU A 187 1.03 -18.13 -13.06
N MET A 188 1.42 -18.87 -12.03
CA MET A 188 2.77 -18.83 -11.49
C MET A 188 3.32 -20.24 -11.31
N PRO A 189 4.01 -20.77 -12.32
CA PRO A 189 4.74 -22.03 -12.21
C PRO A 189 6.03 -21.83 -11.39
N GLY A 190 6.37 -22.86 -10.63
CA GLY A 190 7.60 -22.84 -9.86
C GLY A 190 7.94 -24.19 -9.24
N SER A 191 9.04 -24.20 -8.46
CA SER A 191 9.46 -25.34 -7.66
C SER A 191 10.05 -24.85 -6.35
N ARG A 192 9.66 -25.44 -5.25
CA ARG A 192 10.14 -25.15 -3.89
C ARG A 192 10.41 -26.46 -3.15
N LYS A 193 11.41 -26.45 -2.30
CA LYS A 193 11.87 -27.67 -1.61
C LYS A 193 10.75 -28.43 -0.88
N ASP A 194 9.93 -27.70 -0.14
CA ASP A 194 8.83 -28.24 0.68
C ASP A 194 7.54 -28.49 -0.12
N TRP A 195 7.30 -27.73 -1.22
CA TRP A 195 6.12 -27.89 -2.08
C TRP A 195 6.33 -28.86 -3.24
N GLY A 196 7.58 -29.09 -3.68
CA GLY A 196 7.90 -29.70 -4.95
C GLY A 196 7.63 -28.74 -6.10
N PRO A 197 7.56 -29.24 -7.36
CA PRO A 197 6.99 -28.46 -8.48
C PRO A 197 5.56 -28.02 -8.14
N TYR A 198 5.23 -26.78 -8.51
CA TYR A 198 3.90 -26.22 -8.24
C TYR A 198 3.40 -25.32 -9.38
N MET A 199 2.09 -25.15 -9.42
CA MET A 199 1.39 -24.16 -10.22
C MET A 199 0.39 -23.43 -9.34
N LEU A 200 0.59 -22.13 -9.13
CA LEU A 200 -0.42 -21.29 -8.48
C LEU A 200 -1.24 -20.61 -9.57
N SER A 201 -2.55 -20.49 -9.36
CA SER A 201 -3.43 -19.85 -10.31
C SER A 201 -4.50 -19.01 -9.62
N ALA A 202 -4.71 -17.79 -10.14
CA ALA A 202 -5.78 -16.90 -9.73
C ALA A 202 -6.60 -16.49 -10.95
N TRP A 203 -7.91 -16.68 -10.85
CA TRP A 203 -8.88 -16.43 -11.90
C TRP A 203 -9.85 -15.37 -11.42
N ARG A 204 -9.85 -14.18 -12.03
CA ARG A 204 -10.73 -13.07 -11.69
C ARG A 204 -11.89 -13.00 -12.68
N TYR A 205 -13.07 -12.71 -12.20
CA TYR A 205 -14.25 -12.51 -13.03
C TYR A 205 -15.15 -11.45 -12.41
N THR A 206 -15.72 -10.62 -13.26
CA THR A 206 -16.67 -9.58 -12.86
C THR A 206 -18.05 -10.20 -12.72
N LEU A 207 -18.59 -10.23 -11.50
CA LEU A 207 -19.94 -10.70 -11.22
C LEU A 207 -20.98 -9.61 -11.53
N THR A 208 -20.73 -8.43 -10.99
CA THR A 208 -21.50 -7.20 -11.24
C THR A 208 -20.54 -6.02 -11.38
N ASP A 209 -21.03 -4.84 -11.70
CA ASP A 209 -20.19 -3.63 -11.76
C ASP A 209 -19.55 -3.31 -10.40
N ASN A 210 -20.16 -3.75 -9.30
CA ASN A 210 -19.72 -3.50 -7.93
C ASN A 210 -19.01 -4.70 -7.27
N VAL A 211 -18.98 -5.87 -7.90
CA VAL A 211 -18.42 -7.10 -7.31
C VAL A 211 -17.53 -7.83 -8.30
N THR A 212 -16.28 -8.02 -7.91
CA THR A 212 -15.32 -8.87 -8.62
C THR A 212 -15.04 -10.13 -7.82
N GLY A 213 -15.28 -11.28 -8.41
CA GLY A 213 -14.99 -12.59 -7.84
C GLY A 213 -13.57 -13.06 -8.18
N ARG A 214 -13.06 -13.99 -7.41
CA ARG A 214 -11.78 -14.69 -7.63
C ARG A 214 -11.93 -16.16 -7.33
N LEU A 215 -11.28 -16.99 -8.13
CA LEU A 215 -11.11 -18.42 -7.89
C LEU A 215 -9.60 -18.70 -7.82
N TYR A 216 -9.15 -19.38 -6.80
CA TYR A 216 -7.80 -19.87 -6.65
C TYR A 216 -7.79 -21.39 -6.82
N LEU A 217 -6.93 -21.90 -7.70
CA LEU A 217 -6.71 -23.32 -7.91
C LEU A 217 -5.20 -23.55 -7.97
N ASP A 218 -4.65 -23.95 -6.85
CA ASP A 218 -3.22 -24.11 -6.65
C ASP A 218 -2.86 -25.58 -6.51
N TYR A 219 -1.89 -26.04 -7.27
CA TYR A 219 -1.37 -27.39 -7.17
C TYR A 219 0.08 -27.38 -6.68
N ARG A 220 0.37 -28.18 -5.67
CA ARG A 220 1.70 -28.40 -5.12
C ARG A 220 1.98 -29.90 -5.10
N ASN A 221 2.99 -30.35 -5.80
CA ASN A 221 3.23 -31.79 -6.01
C ASN A 221 3.36 -32.58 -4.70
N LYS A 222 3.99 -31.98 -3.68
CA LYS A 222 4.17 -32.65 -2.38
C LYS A 222 3.00 -32.47 -1.41
N LEU A 223 2.25 -31.38 -1.54
CA LEU A 223 1.20 -31.02 -0.59
C LEU A 223 -0.22 -31.28 -1.10
N GLY A 224 -0.41 -31.35 -2.41
CA GLY A 224 -1.70 -31.59 -3.03
C GLY A 224 -2.34 -30.35 -3.64
N LEU A 225 -3.66 -30.40 -3.81
CA LEU A 225 -4.49 -29.32 -4.34
C LEU A 225 -4.91 -28.38 -3.22
N ALA A 226 -4.93 -27.12 -3.52
CA ALA A 226 -5.56 -26.09 -2.68
C ALA A 226 -6.53 -25.28 -3.53
N GLU A 227 -7.66 -24.94 -2.95
CA GLU A 227 -8.71 -24.18 -3.61
C GLU A 227 -9.14 -22.99 -2.78
N GLY A 228 -9.62 -21.96 -3.44
CA GLY A 228 -10.07 -20.77 -2.73
C GLY A 228 -11.01 -19.92 -3.55
N LEU A 229 -11.80 -19.15 -2.82
CA LEU A 229 -12.71 -18.17 -3.36
C LEU A 229 -12.38 -16.80 -2.78
N GLY A 230 -12.51 -15.78 -3.59
CA GLY A 230 -12.38 -14.40 -3.16
C GLY A 230 -13.44 -13.52 -3.79
N ALA A 231 -13.71 -12.40 -3.16
CA ALA A 231 -14.57 -11.36 -3.70
C ALA A 231 -14.08 -10.00 -3.24
N ASN A 232 -14.04 -9.03 -4.15
CA ASN A 232 -13.94 -7.62 -3.82
C ASN A 232 -15.25 -6.95 -4.15
N TYR A 233 -15.74 -6.12 -3.26
CA TYR A 233 -16.97 -5.36 -3.49
C TYR A 233 -16.78 -3.89 -3.14
N LYS A 234 -17.50 -3.02 -3.85
CA LYS A 234 -17.59 -1.59 -3.58
C LYS A 234 -18.98 -1.11 -3.90
N THR A 235 -19.73 -0.70 -2.89
CA THR A 235 -21.08 -0.18 -2.99
C THR A 235 -21.14 1.25 -2.46
N GLU A 236 -22.11 2.03 -2.88
CA GLU A 236 -22.30 3.41 -2.40
C GLU A 236 -22.85 3.42 -0.97
N ASP A 237 -23.78 2.51 -0.65
CA ASP A 237 -24.50 2.51 0.64
C ASP A 237 -23.84 1.66 1.73
N PHE A 238 -22.96 0.74 1.36
CA PHE A 238 -22.42 -0.26 2.29
C PHE A 238 -20.89 -0.33 2.27
N GLY A 239 -20.23 0.64 1.65
CA GLY A 239 -18.79 0.72 1.62
C GLY A 239 -18.11 -0.31 0.72
N ARG A 240 -16.88 -0.67 1.06
CA ARG A 240 -16.02 -1.56 0.28
C ARG A 240 -15.40 -2.64 1.14
N GLY A 241 -15.10 -3.78 0.53
CA GLY A 241 -14.40 -4.84 1.25
C GLY A 241 -13.86 -5.94 0.36
N ASP A 242 -13.12 -6.84 0.98
CA ASP A 242 -12.61 -8.05 0.37
C ASP A 242 -12.88 -9.28 1.24
N LEU A 243 -13.24 -10.38 0.58
CA LEU A 243 -13.39 -11.71 1.17
C LEU A 243 -12.37 -12.64 0.53
N LYS A 244 -11.69 -13.47 1.34
CA LYS A 244 -10.83 -14.55 0.89
C LYS A 244 -11.10 -15.81 1.71
N LEU A 245 -11.48 -16.86 1.04
CA LEU A 245 -11.63 -18.20 1.56
C LEU A 245 -10.57 -19.06 0.87
N TYR A 246 -9.83 -19.85 1.61
CA TYR A 246 -8.82 -20.72 1.04
C TYR A 246 -8.72 -22.00 1.86
N TYR A 247 -8.66 -23.16 1.21
CA TYR A 247 -8.68 -24.47 1.83
C TYR A 247 -7.70 -25.42 1.14
N THR A 248 -7.14 -26.34 1.91
CA THR A 248 -6.32 -27.45 1.40
C THR A 248 -6.34 -28.63 2.35
N ASP A 249 -6.42 -29.84 1.78
CA ASP A 249 -6.05 -31.08 2.44
C ASP A 249 -4.55 -31.33 2.15
N GLU A 250 -3.68 -30.88 3.09
CA GLU A 250 -2.23 -30.97 2.95
C GLU A 250 -1.74 -32.38 3.19
N LYS A 251 -1.12 -32.99 2.19
CA LYS A 251 -0.51 -34.31 2.33
C LYS A 251 0.68 -34.24 3.29
N PRO A 252 0.85 -35.23 4.18
CA PRO A 252 2.02 -35.29 5.06
C PRO A 252 3.30 -35.47 4.23
N SER A 253 4.03 -34.40 4.02
CA SER A 253 5.34 -34.44 3.37
C SER A 253 6.40 -34.86 4.35
N ASN A 254 7.12 -35.96 4.10
CA ASN A 254 8.23 -36.53 4.89
C ASN A 254 7.88 -37.65 5.88
N LEU A 255 6.68 -38.20 5.88
CA LEU A 255 6.38 -39.41 6.59
C LEU A 255 6.63 -40.62 5.68
N SER A 256 7.31 -41.65 6.19
CA SER A 256 7.47 -42.92 5.47
C SER A 256 6.09 -43.51 5.16
N SER A 257 5.93 -44.04 3.96
CA SER A 257 4.71 -44.73 3.55
C SER A 257 4.37 -45.81 4.61
N GLY A 258 3.31 -45.57 5.38
CA GLY A 258 2.89 -46.50 6.44
C GLY A 258 2.72 -45.90 7.82
N SER A 259 2.94 -44.59 8.03
CA SER A 259 2.83 -43.96 9.35
C SER A 259 1.41 -43.73 9.84
N GLY A 260 0.36 -44.05 9.05
CA GLY A 260 -1.04 -43.91 9.46
C GLY A 260 -1.53 -42.47 9.69
N VAL A 261 -0.71 -41.48 9.32
CA VAL A 261 -1.09 -40.04 9.43
C VAL A 261 -1.96 -39.66 8.25
N SER A 262 -3.15 -39.15 8.55
CA SER A 262 -4.09 -38.58 7.56
C SER A 262 -3.62 -37.25 7.02
N ASP A 263 -4.23 -36.78 5.93
CA ASP A 263 -4.02 -35.43 5.39
C ASP A 263 -4.48 -34.40 6.44
N PHE A 264 -3.82 -33.22 6.45
CA PHE A 264 -4.13 -32.14 7.40
C PHE A 264 -5.05 -31.11 6.76
N GLN A 265 -6.19 -30.86 7.35
CA GLN A 265 -7.08 -29.79 6.93
C GLN A 265 -6.53 -28.44 7.38
N ARG A 266 -6.30 -27.58 6.41
CA ARG A 266 -5.81 -26.21 6.67
C ARG A 266 -6.62 -25.21 5.86
N TYR A 267 -7.03 -24.12 6.51
CA TYR A 267 -7.85 -23.10 5.84
C TYR A 267 -7.61 -21.69 6.36
N LEU A 268 -7.99 -20.72 5.53
CA LEU A 268 -8.02 -19.30 5.83
C LEU A 268 -9.42 -18.76 5.48
N VAL A 269 -10.01 -18.04 6.42
CA VAL A 269 -11.15 -17.16 6.21
C VAL A 269 -10.72 -15.75 6.56
N ARG A 270 -10.71 -14.85 5.58
CA ARG A 270 -10.40 -13.43 5.79
C ARG A 270 -11.50 -12.59 5.18
N TRP A 271 -12.02 -11.64 5.95
CA TRP A 271 -12.94 -10.63 5.49
C TRP A 271 -12.51 -9.28 6.03
N ARG A 272 -12.41 -8.29 5.14
CA ARG A 272 -12.09 -6.90 5.45
C ARG A 272 -13.19 -6.02 4.92
N HIS A 273 -13.62 -5.05 5.72
CA HIS A 273 -14.68 -4.14 5.37
C HIS A 273 -14.37 -2.73 5.86
N GLN A 274 -14.62 -1.75 5.00
CA GLN A 274 -14.52 -0.33 5.30
C GLN A 274 -15.78 0.36 4.80
N TRP A 275 -16.46 1.03 5.69
CA TRP A 275 -17.69 1.76 5.41
C TRP A 275 -17.56 3.20 5.91
N GLU A 276 -17.64 4.16 4.98
CA GLU A 276 -17.76 5.57 5.25
C GLU A 276 -19.25 5.88 5.32
N ILE A 277 -19.85 5.78 6.53
CA ILE A 277 -21.30 5.97 6.77
C ILE A 277 -21.67 7.41 6.42
N ASP A 278 -20.82 8.36 6.82
CA ASP A 278 -20.85 9.77 6.42
C ASP A 278 -19.43 10.37 6.49
N ALA A 279 -19.31 11.68 6.27
CA ALA A 279 -18.01 12.37 6.22
C ALA A 279 -17.21 12.32 7.54
N VAL A 280 -17.85 12.02 8.66
CA VAL A 280 -17.27 12.03 10.00
C VAL A 280 -17.42 10.68 10.74
N THR A 281 -18.15 9.73 10.13
CA THR A 281 -18.46 8.43 10.76
C THR A 281 -17.98 7.29 9.88
N HIS A 282 -17.12 6.44 10.45
CA HIS A 282 -16.49 5.34 9.73
C HIS A 282 -16.63 4.03 10.52
N LEU A 283 -16.85 2.93 9.80
CA LEU A 283 -16.76 1.57 10.33
C LEU A 283 -15.67 0.81 9.58
N THR A 284 -14.72 0.26 10.34
CA THR A 284 -13.70 -0.65 9.80
C THR A 284 -13.78 -1.97 10.53
N SER A 285 -13.84 -3.07 9.81
CA SER A 285 -13.84 -4.40 10.41
C SER A 285 -12.95 -5.37 9.64
N GLU A 286 -12.33 -6.27 10.38
CA GLU A 286 -11.54 -7.36 9.85
C GLU A 286 -11.84 -8.64 10.63
N TYR A 287 -12.13 -9.70 9.91
CA TYR A 287 -12.28 -11.04 10.45
C TYR A 287 -11.20 -11.94 9.88
N TYR A 288 -10.47 -12.62 10.76
CA TYR A 288 -9.35 -13.45 10.37
C TYR A 288 -9.38 -14.77 11.14
N LYS A 289 -9.68 -15.87 10.44
CA LYS A 289 -9.69 -17.23 11.02
C LYS A 289 -8.78 -18.16 10.25
N ILE A 290 -7.92 -18.83 10.95
CA ILE A 290 -7.01 -19.84 10.43
C ILE A 290 -7.33 -21.17 11.08
N GLY A 291 -7.64 -22.19 10.28
CA GLY A 291 -7.65 -23.59 10.71
C GLY A 291 -6.32 -24.24 10.34
N ASP A 292 -5.67 -24.87 11.28
CA ASP A 292 -4.36 -25.51 11.07
C ASP A 292 -4.26 -26.79 11.91
N GLU A 293 -4.76 -27.91 11.35
CA GLU A 293 -4.66 -29.22 11.99
C GLU A 293 -3.21 -29.70 12.12
N LYS A 294 -2.36 -29.40 11.15
CA LYS A 294 -0.94 -29.71 11.22
C LYS A 294 -0.29 -29.12 12.47
N ARG A 295 -0.65 -27.87 12.84
CA ARG A 295 -0.19 -27.23 14.07
C ARG A 295 -0.73 -27.92 15.31
N LYS A 296 -1.98 -28.34 15.31
CA LYS A 296 -2.63 -28.96 16.47
C LYS A 296 -2.13 -30.37 16.75
N GLU A 297 -1.93 -31.15 15.71
CA GLU A 297 -1.75 -32.58 15.80
C GLU A 297 -0.32 -33.05 15.55
N PHE A 298 0.49 -32.27 14.83
CA PHE A 298 1.79 -32.75 14.35
C PHE A 298 2.96 -31.82 14.68
N ASP A 299 2.86 -30.52 14.40
CA ASP A 299 3.96 -29.55 14.58
C ASP A 299 3.43 -28.21 15.14
N VAL A 300 3.63 -28.03 16.44
CA VAL A 300 3.22 -26.81 17.15
C VAL A 300 3.79 -25.51 16.54
N ASN A 301 4.88 -25.60 15.77
CA ASN A 301 5.51 -24.48 15.08
C ASN A 301 4.97 -24.26 13.65
N ALA A 302 4.11 -25.16 13.15
CA ALA A 302 3.47 -24.96 11.86
C ALA A 302 2.65 -23.67 11.88
N ASN A 303 2.67 -22.94 10.77
CA ASN A 303 1.89 -21.72 10.61
C ASN A 303 1.43 -21.62 9.16
N PHE A 304 0.11 -21.72 8.96
CA PHE A 304 -0.49 -21.73 7.64
C PHE A 304 -0.21 -20.45 6.84
N LEU A 305 -0.24 -19.28 7.48
CA LEU A 305 0.12 -18.01 6.81
C LEU A 305 1.57 -18.03 6.34
N LYS A 306 2.50 -18.46 7.18
CA LYS A 306 3.92 -18.56 6.85
C LYS A 306 4.18 -19.54 5.70
N ASP A 307 3.44 -20.66 5.68
CA ASP A 307 3.65 -21.72 4.71
C ASP A 307 3.07 -21.40 3.34
N TYR A 308 1.90 -20.74 3.27
CA TYR A 308 1.14 -20.50 2.04
C TYR A 308 1.05 -19.03 1.64
N PHE A 309 1.06 -18.10 2.60
CA PHE A 309 0.87 -16.66 2.42
C PHE A 309 1.97 -15.86 3.11
N TYR A 310 3.21 -16.17 2.80
CA TYR A 310 4.38 -15.64 3.51
C TYR A 310 4.43 -14.11 3.57
N ARG A 311 3.94 -13.43 2.53
CA ARG A 311 3.83 -11.96 2.52
C ARG A 311 2.85 -11.42 3.57
N GLU A 312 1.69 -12.04 3.69
CA GLU A 312 0.71 -11.67 4.71
C GLU A 312 1.29 -11.91 6.10
N TYR A 313 1.99 -13.04 6.27
CA TYR A 313 2.70 -13.38 7.51
C TYR A 313 3.80 -12.37 7.87
N GLU A 314 4.57 -11.87 6.90
CA GLU A 314 5.63 -10.88 7.17
C GLU A 314 5.09 -9.50 7.52
N GLN A 315 3.95 -9.13 6.94
CA GLN A 315 3.27 -7.88 7.28
C GLN A 315 2.67 -7.95 8.69
N ASP A 316 1.98 -9.04 8.98
CA ASP A 316 1.39 -9.33 10.27
C ASP A 316 1.33 -10.83 10.51
N SER A 317 2.10 -11.31 11.49
CA SER A 317 2.14 -12.72 11.84
C SER A 317 0.96 -13.18 12.70
N GLN A 318 0.22 -12.24 13.29
CA GLN A 318 -0.93 -12.48 14.15
C GLN A 318 -2.06 -11.47 13.83
N PRO A 319 -2.67 -11.57 12.64
CA PRO A 319 -3.68 -10.61 12.21
C PRO A 319 -4.88 -10.55 13.15
N LEU A 320 -5.34 -9.33 13.40
CA LEU A 320 -6.43 -9.06 14.33
C LEU A 320 -7.80 -9.40 13.72
N THR A 321 -8.74 -9.76 14.57
CA THR A 321 -10.17 -9.78 14.26
C THR A 321 -10.85 -8.70 15.07
N TYR A 322 -11.40 -7.67 14.40
CA TYR A 322 -11.95 -6.52 15.09
C TYR A 322 -13.07 -5.83 14.29
N ALA A 323 -13.86 -5.04 15.01
CA ALA A 323 -14.76 -4.05 14.46
C ALA A 323 -14.52 -2.71 15.19
N LEU A 324 -14.19 -1.68 14.45
CA LEU A 324 -13.92 -0.33 14.94
C LEU A 324 -14.92 0.64 14.32
N PHE A 325 -15.77 1.21 15.16
CA PHE A 325 -16.61 2.35 14.83
C PHE A 325 -15.93 3.62 15.31
N THR A 326 -15.78 4.62 14.44
CA THR A 326 -15.17 5.91 14.71
C THR A 326 -16.14 7.03 14.34
N HIS A 327 -16.38 7.96 15.28
CA HIS A 327 -17.09 9.19 14.98
C HIS A 327 -16.23 10.39 15.35
N SER A 328 -16.02 11.30 14.39
CA SER A 328 -15.20 12.50 14.54
C SER A 328 -16.09 13.71 14.76
N PHE A 329 -15.95 14.35 15.92
CA PHE A 329 -16.51 15.66 16.19
C PHE A 329 -15.53 16.76 15.72
N PRO A 330 -15.91 18.05 15.65
CA PRO A 330 -15.02 19.11 15.20
C PRO A 330 -13.67 19.18 15.95
N ASN A 331 -13.66 18.84 17.23
CA ASN A 331 -12.47 18.92 18.08
C ASN A 331 -12.22 17.66 18.92
N SER A 332 -12.93 16.58 18.68
CA SER A 332 -12.77 15.34 19.44
C SER A 332 -13.14 14.13 18.60
N SER A 333 -12.80 12.94 19.08
CA SER A 333 -13.19 11.68 18.45
C SER A 333 -13.70 10.69 19.49
N PHE A 334 -14.65 9.89 19.06
CA PHE A 334 -15.16 8.74 19.81
C PHE A 334 -14.91 7.49 19.00
N ASN A 335 -14.39 6.44 19.65
CA ASN A 335 -14.19 5.13 19.05
C ASN A 335 -14.85 4.06 19.89
N LEU A 336 -15.46 3.09 19.24
CA LEU A 336 -15.93 1.85 19.85
C LEU A 336 -15.24 0.69 19.13
N LEU A 337 -14.38 -0.02 19.85
CA LEU A 337 -13.58 -1.12 19.34
C LEU A 337 -13.97 -2.42 20.01
N THR A 338 -14.35 -3.41 19.20
CA THR A 338 -14.45 -4.80 19.64
C THR A 338 -13.36 -5.59 18.92
N GLN A 339 -12.49 -6.25 19.70
CA GLN A 339 -11.37 -7.04 19.19
C GLN A 339 -11.38 -8.40 19.89
N VAL A 340 -11.43 -9.47 19.08
CA VAL A 340 -11.51 -10.85 19.59
C VAL A 340 -10.37 -11.71 19.02
N ARG A 341 -9.89 -12.63 19.82
CA ARG A 341 -8.85 -13.58 19.43
C ARG A 341 -9.51 -14.82 18.83
N THR A 342 -9.70 -14.83 17.53
CA THR A 342 -10.29 -15.97 16.80
C THR A 342 -9.36 -17.17 16.69
N ASN A 343 -8.05 -16.95 16.82
CA ASN A 343 -7.01 -17.98 16.74
C ASN A 343 -6.33 -18.11 18.09
N SER A 344 -6.58 -19.23 18.81
CA SER A 344 -6.14 -19.45 20.19
C SER A 344 -4.62 -19.39 20.41
N TRP A 345 -3.83 -19.64 19.37
CA TRP A 345 -2.37 -19.55 19.45
C TRP A 345 -1.78 -18.15 19.23
N PHE A 346 -2.62 -17.13 18.99
CA PHE A 346 -2.20 -15.73 18.93
C PHE A 346 -2.11 -15.15 20.35
N THR A 347 -1.14 -15.63 21.12
CA THR A 347 -1.01 -15.33 22.55
C THR A 347 -0.61 -13.88 22.84
N GLY A 348 -0.03 -13.18 21.85
CA GLY A 348 0.34 -11.76 21.98
C GLY A 348 -0.82 -10.77 21.83
N GLN A 349 -2.02 -11.24 21.47
CA GLN A 349 -3.17 -10.37 21.27
C GLN A 349 -3.91 -10.11 22.57
N ILE A 350 -4.26 -8.84 22.79
CA ILE A 350 -5.18 -8.40 23.86
C ILE A 350 -6.57 -8.29 23.25
N GLU A 351 -7.55 -8.98 23.81
CA GLU A 351 -8.95 -8.84 23.42
C GLU A 351 -9.55 -7.59 24.08
N LYS A 352 -10.43 -6.91 23.36
CA LYS A 352 -11.20 -5.74 23.82
C LYS A 352 -12.69 -6.03 23.63
N LEU A 353 -13.45 -6.16 24.74
CA LEU A 353 -14.75 -6.84 24.74
C LEU A 353 -15.89 -5.98 25.35
N PRO A 354 -16.31 -4.83 24.80
CA PRO A 354 -15.61 -3.90 23.92
C PRO A 354 -14.76 -2.87 24.68
N GLU A 355 -14.09 -1.98 23.92
CA GLU A 355 -13.49 -0.75 24.43
C GLU A 355 -14.18 0.46 23.79
N ALA A 356 -14.73 1.35 24.60
CA ALA A 356 -15.17 2.68 24.18
C ALA A 356 -14.09 3.70 24.56
N SER A 357 -13.65 4.53 23.63
CA SER A 357 -12.64 5.56 23.89
C SER A 357 -13.06 6.92 23.35
N PHE A 358 -12.72 7.96 24.11
CA PHE A 358 -12.93 9.35 23.74
C PHE A 358 -11.60 10.08 23.80
N SER A 359 -11.30 10.87 22.78
CA SER A 359 -10.08 11.66 22.67
C SER A 359 -10.42 13.11 22.34
N LEU A 360 -9.95 14.01 23.17
CA LEU A 360 -9.99 15.44 22.98
C LEU A 360 -8.54 15.94 22.88
N PRO A 361 -8.02 16.23 21.67
CA PRO A 361 -6.68 16.79 21.53
C PRO A 361 -6.60 18.19 22.16
N GLY A 362 -5.41 18.69 22.42
CA GLY A 362 -5.17 19.97 23.09
C GLY A 362 -5.96 21.12 22.49
N ILE A 363 -7.03 21.54 23.15
CA ILE A 363 -7.85 22.69 22.76
C ILE A 363 -7.58 23.89 23.68
N LYS A 364 -7.55 25.07 23.08
CA LYS A 364 -7.40 26.31 23.84
C LYS A 364 -8.65 26.58 24.71
N MET A 365 -8.46 26.84 25.98
CA MET A 365 -9.55 27.12 26.93
C MET A 365 -10.01 28.59 26.82
N GLY A 366 -10.95 28.87 25.94
CA GLY A 366 -11.47 30.23 25.71
C GLY A 366 -10.34 31.20 25.32
N ASP A 367 -10.29 32.38 25.96
CA ASP A 367 -9.25 33.37 25.73
C ASP A 367 -8.00 33.17 26.63
N SER A 368 -8.02 32.15 27.48
CA SER A 368 -6.87 31.85 28.34
C SER A 368 -5.69 31.31 27.55
N PRO A 369 -4.45 31.39 28.06
CA PRO A 369 -3.29 30.79 27.39
C PRO A 369 -3.18 29.28 27.58
N PHE A 370 -4.11 28.66 28.30
CA PHE A 370 -4.07 27.23 28.62
C PHE A 370 -4.71 26.37 27.53
N TYR A 371 -4.15 25.18 27.35
CA TYR A 371 -4.67 24.13 26.50
C TYR A 371 -5.03 22.93 27.34
N PHE A 372 -6.22 22.40 27.10
CA PHE A 372 -6.74 21.22 27.80
C PHE A 372 -6.82 20.04 26.81
N GLU A 373 -6.37 18.88 27.26
CA GLU A 373 -6.38 17.61 26.53
C GLU A 373 -7.00 16.54 27.44
N ASN A 374 -7.85 15.68 26.85
CA ASN A 374 -8.41 14.52 27.53
C ASN A 374 -8.29 13.28 26.68
N SER A 375 -7.97 12.16 27.32
CA SER A 375 -8.07 10.82 26.75
C SER A 375 -8.75 9.93 27.77
N SER A 376 -9.85 9.31 27.38
CA SER A 376 -10.62 8.43 28.27
C SER A 376 -10.96 7.13 27.56
N SER A 377 -10.92 6.02 28.27
CA SER A 377 -11.31 4.70 27.75
C SER A 377 -12.03 3.87 28.81
N LEU A 378 -13.03 3.12 28.38
CA LEU A 378 -13.76 2.17 29.21
C LEU A 378 -13.84 0.85 28.44
N GLY A 379 -13.38 -0.24 29.03
CA GLY A 379 -13.43 -1.52 28.37
C GLY A 379 -13.17 -2.72 29.26
N THR A 380 -13.50 -3.89 28.72
CA THR A 380 -13.10 -5.18 29.29
C THR A 380 -12.02 -5.78 28.41
N TYR A 381 -10.94 -6.20 29.01
CA TYR A 381 -9.74 -6.68 28.33
C TYR A 381 -9.45 -8.11 28.75
N ASN A 382 -9.01 -8.94 27.79
CA ASN A 382 -8.55 -10.30 28.07
C ASN A 382 -7.21 -10.55 27.37
N LYS A 383 -6.25 -11.10 28.10
CA LYS A 383 -4.90 -11.41 27.65
C LYS A 383 -4.49 -12.79 28.12
N ILE A 384 -3.73 -13.51 27.30
CA ILE A 384 -3.12 -14.79 27.75
C ILE A 384 -1.83 -14.46 28.52
N ASP A 385 -1.75 -14.96 29.73
CA ASP A 385 -0.50 -14.99 30.47
C ASP A 385 0.33 -16.19 30.01
N THR A 386 1.41 -15.90 29.32
CA THR A 386 2.37 -16.90 28.83
C THR A 386 3.51 -17.18 29.81
N THR A 387 3.54 -16.48 30.95
CA THR A 387 4.57 -16.67 31.99
C THR A 387 4.29 -17.87 32.86
N VAL A 388 3.03 -18.34 32.91
CA VAL A 388 2.59 -19.52 33.66
C VAL A 388 2.33 -20.70 32.71
N SER A 389 2.47 -21.90 33.23
CA SER A 389 2.19 -23.14 32.48
C SER A 389 1.22 -24.04 33.28
N PRO A 390 0.04 -24.42 32.73
CA PRO A 390 -0.49 -23.98 31.43
C PRO A 390 -0.83 -22.50 31.40
N ASN A 391 -0.83 -21.89 30.18
CA ASN A 391 -1.22 -20.50 29.97
C ASN A 391 -2.63 -20.25 30.53
N THR A 392 -2.82 -19.12 31.20
CA THR A 392 -4.11 -18.70 31.76
C THR A 392 -4.58 -17.40 31.14
N ASP A 393 -5.90 -17.20 31.09
CA ASP A 393 -6.47 -15.94 30.68
C ASP A 393 -6.53 -14.96 31.87
N ILE A 394 -6.05 -13.74 31.64
CA ILE A 394 -6.16 -12.62 32.58
C ILE A 394 -7.23 -11.69 32.03
N THR A 395 -8.30 -11.48 32.77
CA THR A 395 -9.38 -10.55 32.43
C THR A 395 -9.41 -9.39 33.41
N SER A 396 -9.62 -8.17 32.90
CA SER A 396 -9.80 -6.96 33.72
C SER A 396 -10.72 -5.98 32.98
N SER A 397 -11.68 -5.44 33.69
CA SER A 397 -12.49 -4.32 33.23
C SER A 397 -11.95 -3.02 33.84
N ARG A 398 -11.81 -2.00 33.01
CA ARG A 398 -11.10 -0.81 33.38
C ARG A 398 -11.74 0.44 32.76
N PHE A 399 -11.86 1.51 33.58
CA PHE A 399 -12.08 2.86 33.12
C PHE A 399 -10.83 3.67 33.36
N ASP A 400 -10.23 4.22 32.32
CA ASP A 400 -9.05 5.10 32.40
C ASP A 400 -9.39 6.48 31.88
N MET A 401 -8.97 7.52 32.61
CA MET A 401 -9.18 8.91 32.25
C MET A 401 -7.90 9.70 32.48
N GLN A 402 -7.34 10.26 31.45
CA GLN A 402 -6.19 11.15 31.52
C GLN A 402 -6.60 12.58 31.13
N ASN A 403 -6.30 13.54 32.01
CA ASN A 403 -6.48 14.97 31.77
C ASN A 403 -5.13 15.67 31.82
N LYS A 404 -4.84 16.51 30.81
CA LYS A 404 -3.60 17.30 30.74
C LYS A 404 -3.93 18.76 30.49
N LEU A 405 -3.33 19.63 31.30
CA LEU A 405 -3.37 21.07 31.12
C LEU A 405 -1.95 21.55 30.78
N SER A 406 -1.81 22.27 29.71
CA SER A 406 -0.51 22.78 29.24
C SER A 406 -0.56 24.27 28.93
N LEU A 407 0.59 24.93 29.06
CA LEU A 407 0.75 26.36 28.85
C LEU A 407 1.89 26.62 27.87
N PRO A 408 1.65 26.53 26.55
CA PRO A 408 2.67 26.90 25.59
C PRO A 408 3.03 28.38 25.66
N MET A 409 4.30 28.67 25.88
CA MET A 409 4.78 30.04 25.96
C MET A 409 6.13 30.18 25.24
N ARG A 410 6.45 31.39 24.89
CA ARG A 410 7.76 31.72 24.32
C ARG A 410 8.53 32.60 25.33
N VAL A 411 9.66 32.08 25.80
CA VAL A 411 10.57 32.78 26.70
C VAL A 411 11.87 33.05 25.93
N SER A 412 12.02 34.29 25.46
CA SER A 412 13.13 34.67 24.56
C SER A 412 13.15 33.81 23.27
N VAL A 413 14.17 33.01 23.09
CA VAL A 413 14.35 32.14 21.93
C VAL A 413 13.78 30.73 22.16
N PHE A 414 13.37 30.44 23.38
CA PHE A 414 12.88 29.11 23.75
C PHE A 414 11.35 29.03 23.65
N HIS A 415 10.87 27.93 23.13
CA HIS A 415 9.50 27.48 23.28
C HIS A 415 9.44 26.59 24.52
N VAL A 416 8.65 26.98 25.48
CA VAL A 416 8.50 26.28 26.76
C VAL A 416 7.05 25.93 26.95
N THR A 417 6.76 24.67 27.20
CA THR A 417 5.40 24.16 27.41
C THR A 417 5.35 23.39 28.74
N PRO A 418 5.20 24.08 29.90
CA PRO A 418 4.93 23.38 31.13
C PRO A 418 3.53 22.73 31.08
N PHE A 419 3.40 21.60 31.75
CA PHE A 419 2.15 20.87 31.84
C PHE A 419 1.94 20.26 33.24
N VAL A 420 0.68 20.03 33.55
CA VAL A 420 0.24 19.15 34.62
C VAL A 420 -0.72 18.13 34.02
N LYS A 421 -0.65 16.90 34.50
CA LYS A 421 -1.47 15.79 34.07
C LYS A 421 -1.97 15.01 35.28
N ASN A 422 -3.22 14.60 35.22
CA ASN A 422 -3.81 13.68 36.18
C ASN A 422 -4.34 12.46 35.39
N GLN A 423 -4.08 11.27 35.89
CA GLN A 423 -4.62 10.02 35.33
C GLN A 423 -5.28 9.23 36.46
N GLU A 424 -6.56 8.93 36.24
CA GLU A 424 -7.39 8.12 37.13
C GLU A 424 -7.80 6.86 36.43
N THR A 425 -7.49 5.71 37.02
CA THR A 425 -7.84 4.40 36.46
C THR A 425 -8.61 3.59 37.49
N ALA A 426 -9.89 3.34 37.22
CA ALA A 426 -10.72 2.44 38.01
C ALA A 426 -10.75 1.04 37.41
N TYR A 427 -10.57 0.03 38.22
CA TYR A 427 -10.59 -1.37 37.83
C TYR A 427 -11.80 -2.08 38.47
N ASP A 428 -12.21 -3.22 37.88
CA ASP A 428 -13.21 -4.11 38.46
C ASP A 428 -12.70 -4.74 39.77
N THR A 429 -11.46 -5.20 39.74
CA THR A 429 -10.78 -5.78 40.92
C THR A 429 -9.26 -5.72 40.75
N ASP A 430 -8.52 -5.75 41.84
CA ASP A 430 -7.07 -5.92 41.88
C ASP A 430 -6.66 -7.38 42.17
N LEU A 431 -5.35 -7.63 42.42
CA LEU A 431 -4.85 -8.94 42.83
C LEU A 431 -5.10 -9.26 44.31
N LYS A 432 -5.61 -8.29 45.11
CA LYS A 432 -5.98 -8.48 46.51
C LYS A 432 -7.49 -8.70 46.66
N ASP A 433 -8.22 -8.78 45.56
CA ASP A 433 -9.67 -8.92 45.50
C ASP A 433 -10.45 -7.71 46.07
N ASP A 434 -9.80 -6.55 46.13
CA ASP A 434 -10.51 -5.28 46.46
C ASP A 434 -11.44 -4.93 45.30
N SER A 435 -12.68 -4.60 45.62
CA SER A 435 -13.68 -4.24 44.62
C SER A 435 -13.59 -2.76 44.24
N LEU A 436 -13.58 -2.48 42.91
CA LEU A 436 -13.50 -1.14 42.34
C LEU A 436 -12.32 -0.29 42.85
N PRO A 437 -11.09 -0.82 42.85
CA PRO A 437 -9.93 -0.03 43.25
C PRO A 437 -9.68 1.08 42.22
N VAL A 438 -9.35 2.29 42.69
CA VAL A 438 -9.03 3.45 41.87
C VAL A 438 -7.56 3.82 42.04
N ARG A 439 -6.82 3.77 40.95
CA ARG A 439 -5.43 4.22 40.92
C ARG A 439 -5.35 5.64 40.38
N SER A 440 -4.66 6.51 41.14
CA SER A 440 -4.39 7.90 40.76
C SER A 440 -2.90 8.10 40.53
N ILE A 441 -2.56 8.82 39.48
CA ILE A 441 -1.19 9.27 39.16
C ILE A 441 -1.27 10.76 38.81
N PHE A 442 -0.45 11.57 39.47
CA PHE A 442 -0.24 12.96 39.09
C PHE A 442 1.10 13.11 38.40
N SER A 443 1.12 13.85 37.29
CA SER A 443 2.34 14.12 36.54
C SER A 443 2.51 15.61 36.30
N THR A 444 3.75 16.07 36.29
CA THR A 444 4.09 17.43 35.90
C THR A 444 5.40 17.44 35.14
N GLY A 445 5.58 18.42 34.29
CA GLY A 445 6.78 18.53 33.51
C GLY A 445 6.80 19.77 32.62
N ALA A 446 7.80 19.84 31.78
CA ALA A 446 7.92 20.90 30.79
C ALA A 446 8.69 20.44 29.57
N ASP A 447 8.19 20.78 28.40
CA ASP A 447 8.91 20.63 27.13
C ASP A 447 9.59 21.95 26.78
N ILE A 448 10.89 21.92 26.50
CA ILE A 448 11.69 23.08 26.16
C ILE A 448 12.39 22.80 24.84
N SER A 449 12.17 23.65 23.86
CA SER A 449 12.82 23.52 22.57
C SER A 449 13.23 24.89 22.02
N THR A 450 14.23 24.88 21.17
CA THR A 450 14.63 26.07 20.40
C THR A 450 15.20 25.64 19.06
N LYS A 451 15.27 26.58 18.14
CA LYS A 451 15.83 26.32 16.82
C LYS A 451 16.84 27.39 16.47
N PHE A 452 18.10 27.00 16.45
CA PHE A 452 19.19 27.83 15.96
C PHE A 452 19.47 27.49 14.50
N TYR A 453 19.70 28.51 13.69
CA TYR A 453 20.16 28.28 12.34
C TYR A 453 21.10 29.39 11.88
N ARG A 454 22.03 28.99 11.03
CA ARG A 454 22.90 29.91 10.34
C ARG A 454 23.03 29.53 8.87
N THR A 455 22.96 30.51 8.01
CA THR A 455 23.20 30.34 6.58
C THR A 455 24.57 30.90 6.24
N PHE A 456 25.36 30.12 5.53
CA PHE A 456 26.67 30.47 5.04
C PHE A 456 26.56 30.62 3.52
N ASP A 457 27.07 31.72 2.96
CA ASP A 457 27.11 31.93 1.50
C ASP A 457 28.32 31.19 0.87
N VAL A 458 28.24 29.87 0.96
CA VAL A 458 29.24 28.98 0.37
C VAL A 458 28.66 28.44 -0.94
N LYS A 459 29.40 28.70 -2.04
CA LYS A 459 29.09 28.18 -3.36
C LYS A 459 30.29 27.40 -3.87
N THR A 460 30.16 26.11 -4.00
CA THR A 460 31.25 25.25 -4.45
C THR A 460 30.72 23.97 -5.10
N ASN A 461 31.44 23.55 -6.12
CA ASN A 461 31.25 22.22 -6.72
C ASN A 461 32.48 21.32 -6.49
N ALA A 462 33.26 21.59 -5.43
CA ALA A 462 34.37 20.74 -5.06
C ALA A 462 33.86 19.31 -4.83
N LEU A 463 34.56 18.33 -5.36
CA LEU A 463 34.19 16.91 -5.32
C LEU A 463 32.77 16.59 -5.93
N GLY A 464 32.22 17.50 -6.72
CA GLY A 464 30.88 17.34 -7.30
C GLY A 464 29.72 17.51 -6.32
N LEU A 465 29.93 18.15 -5.16
CA LEU A 465 28.92 18.27 -4.09
C LEU A 465 27.76 19.23 -4.43
N ASP A 466 27.90 20.10 -5.44
CA ASP A 466 26.86 21.06 -5.86
C ASP A 466 26.23 21.81 -4.66
N ILE A 467 27.09 22.52 -3.91
CA ILE A 467 26.71 23.34 -2.76
C ILE A 467 26.43 24.76 -3.25
N ASN A 468 25.19 25.25 -3.01
CA ASN A 468 24.77 26.61 -3.32
C ASN A 468 24.05 27.21 -2.10
N GLY A 469 24.84 27.82 -1.22
CA GLY A 469 24.42 28.22 0.13
C GLY A 469 24.33 27.01 1.08
N LEU A 470 24.87 27.16 2.26
CA LEU A 470 24.86 26.11 3.29
C LEU A 470 24.08 26.61 4.49
N ARG A 471 23.02 25.90 4.88
CA ARG A 471 22.22 26.20 6.08
C ARG A 471 22.41 25.11 7.12
N HIS A 472 22.97 25.47 8.26
CA HIS A 472 23.07 24.58 9.43
C HIS A 472 21.94 24.92 10.39
N ILE A 473 21.19 23.92 10.83
CA ILE A 473 20.07 24.02 11.75
C ILE A 473 20.34 23.08 12.92
N ILE A 474 20.25 23.62 14.14
CA ILE A 474 20.40 22.87 15.38
C ILE A 474 19.11 23.05 16.17
N THR A 475 18.47 21.96 16.53
CA THR A 475 17.21 21.94 17.29
C THR A 475 17.41 21.09 18.55
N PRO A 476 17.87 21.66 19.68
CA PRO A 476 17.85 20.97 20.95
C PRO A 476 16.42 20.96 21.52
N THR A 477 16.01 19.81 22.04
CA THR A 477 14.76 19.62 22.79
C THR A 477 15.08 18.92 24.10
N VAL A 478 14.51 19.43 25.19
CA VAL A 478 14.63 18.85 26.53
C VAL A 478 13.23 18.74 27.10
N SER A 479 12.83 17.55 27.50
CA SER A 479 11.54 17.27 28.12
C SER A 479 11.75 16.70 29.51
N TYR A 480 11.34 17.44 30.53
CA TYR A 480 11.32 16.95 31.91
C TYR A 480 9.96 16.33 32.21
N ASN A 481 9.96 15.15 32.80
CA ASN A 481 8.76 14.45 33.26
C ASN A 481 8.93 13.98 34.70
N TYR A 482 7.91 14.23 35.51
CA TYR A 482 7.80 13.69 36.83
C TYR A 482 6.42 13.09 37.04
N ASN A 483 6.36 11.79 37.35
CA ASN A 483 5.15 11.11 37.81
C ASN A 483 5.28 10.78 39.28
N THR A 484 4.23 11.04 40.08
CA THR A 484 4.16 10.58 41.49
C THR A 484 4.12 9.05 41.55
N ASP A 485 4.37 8.51 42.73
CA ASP A 485 4.06 7.11 42.97
C ASP A 485 2.54 6.88 42.76
N PRO A 486 2.16 5.84 41.96
CA PRO A 486 0.76 5.48 41.82
C PRO A 486 0.16 5.10 43.19
N THR A 487 -1.11 5.44 43.43
CA THR A 487 -1.79 5.04 44.65
C THR A 487 -1.94 3.53 44.80
N ILE A 488 -1.94 2.80 43.70
CA ILE A 488 -1.89 1.33 43.62
C ILE A 488 -0.68 0.94 42.81
N HIS A 489 0.19 0.08 43.38
CA HIS A 489 1.40 -0.35 42.71
C HIS A 489 1.08 -1.31 41.55
N LYS A 490 1.89 -1.29 40.52
CA LYS A 490 1.69 -2.16 39.31
C LYS A 490 1.63 -3.65 39.66
N ASP A 491 2.39 -4.09 40.68
CA ASP A 491 2.45 -5.50 41.10
C ASP A 491 1.18 -5.96 41.82
N ASP A 492 0.30 -5.02 42.22
CA ASP A 492 -1.02 -5.32 42.77
C ASP A 492 -2.12 -5.36 41.72
N LEU A 493 -1.78 -5.12 40.43
CA LEU A 493 -2.71 -5.05 39.30
C LEU A 493 -2.52 -6.17 38.29
N ARG A 494 -3.60 -6.57 37.65
CA ARG A 494 -3.56 -7.46 36.48
C ARG A 494 -2.95 -6.74 35.30
N GLN A 495 -1.80 -7.21 34.82
CA GLN A 495 -1.01 -6.55 33.78
C GLN A 495 -1.56 -6.87 32.38
N ILE A 496 -2.43 -6.01 31.85
CA ILE A 496 -2.96 -6.13 30.49
C ILE A 496 -2.05 -5.36 29.50
N ASP A 497 -1.84 -4.07 29.73
CA ASP A 497 -1.07 -3.19 28.84
C ASP A 497 -0.20 -2.17 29.63
N LEU A 498 0.33 -1.18 28.90
CA LEU A 498 1.21 -0.16 29.48
C LEU A 498 0.51 0.77 30.51
N ILE A 499 -0.82 0.89 30.47
CA ILE A 499 -1.53 1.67 31.47
C ILE A 499 -1.34 1.02 32.85
N ASP A 500 -1.45 -0.30 32.94
CA ASP A 500 -1.32 -1.03 34.19
C ASP A 500 0.11 -1.04 34.74
N ALA A 501 1.09 -0.90 33.84
CA ALA A 501 2.52 -0.93 34.17
C ALA A 501 3.08 0.45 34.60
N LEU A 502 2.24 1.49 34.70
CA LEU A 502 2.70 2.81 35.08
C LEU A 502 3.29 2.85 36.49
N GLU A 503 4.44 3.51 36.62
CA GLU A 503 5.20 3.67 37.86
C GLU A 503 5.59 5.13 38.07
N ARG A 504 6.20 5.40 39.24
CA ARG A 504 6.91 6.65 39.44
C ARG A 504 7.97 6.85 38.38
N ASP A 505 7.96 8.03 37.80
CA ASP A 505 8.98 8.45 36.83
C ASP A 505 9.55 9.83 37.28
N ASN A 506 10.86 9.99 37.10
CA ASN A 506 11.53 11.26 37.22
C ASN A 506 12.67 11.25 36.23
N SER A 507 12.41 11.85 35.09
CA SER A 507 13.30 11.71 33.94
C SER A 507 13.45 13.00 33.13
N ILE A 508 14.56 13.10 32.42
CA ILE A 508 14.82 14.12 31.41
C ILE A 508 15.11 13.42 30.09
N THR A 509 14.23 13.63 29.12
CA THR A 509 14.51 13.24 27.72
C THR A 509 15.25 14.37 27.03
N MET A 510 16.36 14.04 26.37
CA MET A 510 17.19 14.97 25.62
C MET A 510 17.27 14.54 24.16
N GLU A 511 16.89 15.45 23.29
CA GLU A 511 17.00 15.27 21.83
C GLU A 511 17.82 16.40 21.22
N LEU A 512 18.76 16.08 20.36
CA LEU A 512 19.51 17.03 19.56
C LEU A 512 19.40 16.67 18.08
N SER A 513 18.69 17.49 17.33
CA SER A 513 18.61 17.38 15.87
C SER A 513 19.55 18.39 15.20
N ASN A 514 20.40 17.92 14.30
CA ASN A 514 21.33 18.70 13.50
C ASN A 514 21.06 18.45 12.02
N LYS A 515 20.71 19.51 11.27
CA LYS A 515 20.51 19.44 9.82
C LYS A 515 21.44 20.35 9.08
N LEU A 516 22.06 19.82 8.05
CA LEU A 516 22.85 20.58 7.10
C LEU A 516 22.18 20.55 5.74
N GLN A 517 21.82 21.71 5.22
CA GLN A 517 21.04 21.86 3.99
C GLN A 517 21.77 22.70 2.96
N THR A 518 21.54 22.40 1.69
CA THR A 518 21.94 23.24 0.56
C THR A 518 20.80 23.44 -0.42
N LYS A 519 20.97 24.33 -1.40
CA LYS A 519 20.02 24.50 -2.50
C LYS A 519 20.52 23.80 -3.76
N ARG A 520 19.68 22.93 -4.33
CA ARG A 520 19.91 22.29 -5.64
C ARG A 520 18.71 22.51 -6.52
N LYS A 521 18.91 22.99 -7.74
CA LYS A 521 17.82 23.29 -8.70
C LYS A 521 16.67 24.12 -8.12
N GLY A 522 17.00 25.08 -7.22
CA GLY A 522 16.03 25.97 -6.58
C GLY A 522 15.35 25.40 -5.32
N SER A 523 15.47 24.11 -5.04
CA SER A 523 14.87 23.45 -3.87
C SER A 523 15.91 23.23 -2.76
N SER A 524 15.48 23.30 -1.49
CA SER A 524 16.30 22.95 -0.34
C SER A 524 16.42 21.44 -0.22
N VAL A 525 17.64 20.91 -0.10
CA VAL A 525 17.94 19.49 0.10
C VAL A 525 18.82 19.28 1.32
N ASP A 526 18.56 18.21 2.08
CA ASP A 526 19.35 17.83 3.24
C ASP A 526 20.62 17.11 2.78
N LEU A 527 21.79 17.62 3.18
CA LEU A 527 23.10 16.97 2.98
C LEU A 527 23.41 16.00 4.11
N ALA A 528 23.04 16.40 5.34
CA ALA A 528 23.20 15.59 6.54
C ALA A 528 22.03 15.87 7.50
N ASP A 529 21.54 14.83 8.11
CA ASP A 529 20.57 14.86 9.22
C ASP A 529 21.09 13.93 10.31
N LEU A 530 21.49 14.52 11.45
CA LEU A 530 21.95 13.79 12.63
C LEU A 530 20.98 14.04 13.78
N ARG A 531 20.46 12.97 14.36
CA ARG A 531 19.64 13.00 15.54
C ARG A 531 20.29 12.16 16.65
N LEU A 532 20.36 12.74 17.84
CA LEU A 532 20.85 12.11 19.06
C LEU A 532 19.76 12.18 20.12
N ASP A 533 19.39 11.04 20.70
CA ASP A 533 18.34 10.94 21.72
C ASP A 533 18.88 10.14 22.90
N THR A 534 18.52 10.53 24.13
CA THR A 534 18.76 9.75 25.36
C THR A 534 17.79 10.20 26.46
N VAL A 535 17.57 9.34 27.45
CA VAL A 535 16.82 9.66 28.66
C VAL A 535 17.75 9.52 29.85
N TYR A 536 17.69 10.49 30.73
CA TYR A 536 18.33 10.46 32.04
C TYR A 536 17.29 10.26 33.13
N TYR A 537 17.41 9.19 33.91
CA TYR A 537 16.58 8.91 35.07
C TYR A 537 17.28 9.30 36.34
N PHE A 538 16.59 10.10 37.18
CA PHE A 538 17.09 10.46 38.53
C PHE A 538 17.04 9.26 39.49
N ASN A 539 16.23 8.26 39.16
CA ASN A 539 16.22 6.97 39.85
C ASN A 539 16.95 5.92 38.99
N THR A 540 18.14 5.56 39.41
CA THR A 540 18.99 4.55 38.72
C THR A 540 18.44 3.11 38.80
N LYS A 541 17.38 2.88 39.60
CA LYS A 541 16.64 1.59 39.64
C LYS A 541 15.55 1.51 38.57
N ALA A 542 15.32 2.56 37.77
CA ALA A 542 14.42 2.48 36.64
C ALA A 542 14.88 1.39 35.67
N GLN A 543 13.97 0.58 35.18
CA GLN A 543 14.25 -0.63 34.40
C GLN A 543 15.08 -0.36 33.14
N GLU A 544 14.98 0.84 32.56
CA GLU A 544 15.67 1.24 31.34
C GLU A 544 16.98 2.01 31.58
N ALA A 545 17.24 2.39 32.84
CA ALA A 545 18.44 3.13 33.18
C ALA A 545 19.64 2.20 33.40
N HIS A 546 20.83 2.65 32.94
CA HIS A 546 22.09 2.04 33.33
C HIS A 546 22.56 2.58 34.69
N ASP A 547 23.64 2.06 35.24
CA ASP A 547 24.19 2.46 36.55
C ASP A 547 24.49 3.96 36.67
N ASP A 548 24.68 4.66 35.56
CA ASP A 548 24.92 6.10 35.50
C ASP A 548 23.65 6.94 35.30
N GLY A 549 22.49 6.31 35.30
CA GLY A 549 21.17 6.94 35.13
C GLY A 549 20.75 7.20 33.70
N PHE A 550 21.62 7.03 32.71
CA PHE A 550 21.27 7.19 31.29
C PHE A 550 20.74 5.89 30.70
N THR A 551 19.85 6.04 29.70
CA THR A 551 19.58 4.98 28.72
C THR A 551 20.68 4.93 27.67
N ASP A 552 20.59 4.00 26.75
CA ASP A 552 21.45 4.02 25.55
C ASP A 552 21.26 5.35 24.78
N PHE A 553 22.34 5.87 24.22
CA PHE A 553 22.30 7.00 23.30
C PHE A 553 21.91 6.50 21.94
N LEU A 554 20.72 6.90 21.47
CA LEU A 554 20.21 6.57 20.15
C LEU A 554 20.77 7.59 19.14
N ILE A 555 21.45 7.09 18.12
CA ILE A 555 22.11 7.89 17.09
C ILE A 555 21.48 7.54 15.74
N LYS A 556 20.91 8.54 15.07
CA LYS A 556 20.42 8.38 13.69
C LYS A 556 21.11 9.38 12.80
N LEU A 557 21.77 8.89 11.75
CA LEU A 557 22.51 9.70 10.78
C LEU A 557 22.04 9.35 9.37
N ALA A 558 21.57 10.36 8.63
CA ALA A 558 21.33 10.26 7.20
C ALA A 558 22.26 11.25 6.46
N LEU A 559 23.06 10.75 5.53
CA LEU A 559 23.92 11.57 4.67
C LEU A 559 23.50 11.41 3.21
N THR A 560 23.26 12.53 2.54
CA THR A 560 22.89 12.60 1.12
C THR A 560 23.79 13.61 0.39
N PRO A 561 25.11 13.37 0.40
CA PRO A 561 26.07 14.34 -0.19
C PRO A 561 25.83 14.53 -1.69
N TYR A 562 25.30 13.49 -2.35
CA TYR A 562 24.96 13.49 -3.77
C TYR A 562 23.56 12.98 -3.98
N ALA A 563 22.89 13.38 -5.06
CA ALA A 563 21.59 12.84 -5.44
C ALA A 563 21.63 11.33 -5.76
N TRP A 564 22.81 10.79 -6.04
CA TRP A 564 23.02 9.38 -6.37
C TRP A 564 23.58 8.53 -5.22
N MET A 565 23.85 9.13 -4.04
CA MET A 565 24.40 8.42 -2.88
C MET A 565 23.64 8.78 -1.60
N ARG A 566 23.29 7.77 -0.82
CA ARG A 566 22.70 7.92 0.50
C ARG A 566 23.32 6.92 1.48
N LEU A 567 23.74 7.42 2.63
CA LEU A 567 24.14 6.63 3.79
C LEU A 567 23.13 6.86 4.91
N ASP A 568 22.57 5.79 5.43
CA ASP A 568 21.73 5.79 6.64
C ASP A 568 22.40 4.94 7.70
N THR A 569 22.51 5.46 8.92
CA THR A 569 23.04 4.72 10.06
C THR A 569 22.14 4.96 11.28
N ASP A 570 21.75 3.89 11.96
CA ASP A 570 21.18 3.93 13.29
C ASP A 570 22.07 3.11 14.25
N ALA A 571 22.34 3.68 15.42
CA ALA A 571 23.20 3.04 16.40
C ALA A 571 22.73 3.37 17.82
N ASP A 572 22.90 2.39 18.69
CA ASP A 572 22.64 2.49 20.11
C ASP A 572 23.99 2.37 20.84
N TYR A 573 24.33 3.38 21.62
CA TYR A 573 25.58 3.45 22.38
C TYR A 573 25.30 3.43 23.87
N ASN A 574 25.75 2.36 24.53
CA ASN A 574 25.71 2.25 25.99
C ASN A 574 26.93 2.97 26.58
N ARG A 575 26.66 4.05 27.31
CA ARG A 575 27.70 4.87 27.92
C ARG A 575 28.38 4.17 29.09
N ALA A 576 27.61 3.45 29.93
CA ALA A 576 28.15 2.75 31.08
C ALA A 576 29.16 1.66 30.66
N ASP A 577 28.84 0.92 29.61
CA ASP A 577 29.73 -0.09 29.02
C ASP A 577 30.78 0.50 28.06
N SER A 578 30.69 1.79 27.73
CA SER A 578 31.49 2.45 26.70
C SER A 578 31.53 1.71 25.36
N ALA A 579 30.39 1.17 24.93
CA ALA A 579 30.28 0.34 23.76
C ALA A 579 28.98 0.51 22.99
N PHE A 580 29.03 0.28 21.68
CA PHE A 580 27.81 0.16 20.88
C PHE A 580 27.13 -1.17 21.18
N THR A 581 25.82 -1.11 21.47
CA THR A 581 24.96 -2.27 21.65
C THR A 581 24.38 -2.73 20.32
N GLN A 582 24.05 -1.76 19.43
CA GLN A 582 23.59 -2.00 18.07
C GLN A 582 24.21 -0.98 17.12
N VAL A 583 24.51 -1.40 15.88
CA VAL A 583 24.85 -0.51 14.76
C VAL A 583 24.30 -1.10 13.48
N ASN A 584 23.47 -0.35 12.79
CA ASN A 584 22.94 -0.66 11.47
C ASN A 584 23.34 0.42 10.49
N THR A 585 23.92 0.06 9.37
CA THR A 585 24.35 1.00 8.34
C THR A 585 23.94 0.50 6.98
N ASP A 586 23.33 1.38 6.17
CA ASP A 586 22.95 1.13 4.78
C ASP A 586 23.56 2.20 3.89
N LEU A 587 24.35 1.78 2.92
CA LEU A 587 24.92 2.63 1.89
C LEU A 587 24.30 2.30 0.55
N ASN A 588 23.63 3.27 -0.05
CA ASN A 588 22.88 3.13 -1.29
C ASN A 588 23.46 4.03 -2.38
N PHE A 589 23.63 3.48 -3.58
CA PHE A 589 24.04 4.17 -4.79
C PHE A 589 22.95 4.06 -5.86
N TYR A 590 22.45 5.20 -6.32
CA TYR A 590 21.43 5.33 -7.36
C TYR A 590 22.09 5.84 -8.65
N LEU A 591 22.48 4.92 -9.53
CA LEU A 591 23.23 5.22 -10.75
C LEU A 591 22.28 5.44 -11.94
N GLY A 592 21.50 6.51 -11.89
CA GLY A 592 20.42 6.81 -12.83
C GLY A 592 19.07 6.22 -12.38
N ARG A 593 18.12 6.10 -13.31
CA ARG A 593 16.73 5.68 -12.98
C ARG A 593 16.60 4.18 -12.67
N ASP A 594 17.48 3.34 -13.22
CA ASP A 594 17.29 1.89 -13.28
C ASP A 594 18.52 1.10 -12.79
N ARG A 595 19.40 1.73 -12.03
CA ARG A 595 20.58 1.07 -11.47
C ARG A 595 20.76 1.46 -10.02
N HIS A 596 20.72 0.47 -9.16
CA HIS A 596 20.86 0.63 -7.72
C HIS A 596 21.82 -0.42 -7.18
N ILE A 597 22.68 -0.01 -6.25
CA ILE A 597 23.53 -0.88 -5.45
C ILE A 597 23.35 -0.47 -3.99
N GLY A 598 23.02 -1.41 -3.14
CA GLY A 598 22.90 -1.25 -1.70
C GLY A 598 23.85 -2.19 -0.96
N ILE A 599 24.55 -1.67 0.03
CA ILE A 599 25.40 -2.45 0.93
C ILE A 599 24.95 -2.12 2.34
N GLY A 600 24.56 -3.14 3.10
CA GLY A 600 24.11 -3.00 4.47
C GLY A 600 24.98 -3.77 5.44
N GLN A 601 25.11 -3.25 6.66
CA GLN A 601 25.77 -3.90 7.78
C GLN A 601 24.84 -3.84 8.98
N ARG A 602 24.73 -4.94 9.71
CA ARG A 602 23.96 -5.06 10.95
C ARG A 602 24.87 -5.63 12.01
N TYR A 603 24.94 -4.96 13.14
CA TYR A 603 25.69 -5.37 14.30
C TYR A 603 24.80 -5.34 15.54
N LEU A 604 24.75 -6.43 16.27
CA LEU A 604 24.14 -6.51 17.59
C LEU A 604 25.14 -7.15 18.55
N ARG A 605 25.49 -6.42 19.61
CA ARG A 605 26.40 -6.90 20.67
C ARG A 605 25.75 -8.10 21.35
N LYS A 606 26.42 -9.22 21.44
CA LYS A 606 25.90 -10.53 21.94
C LYS A 606 24.84 -11.20 21.05
N GLY A 607 24.47 -10.58 19.92
CA GLY A 607 23.52 -11.13 18.94
C GLY A 607 24.23 -11.63 17.70
N GLY A 608 24.33 -10.80 16.67
CA GLY A 608 24.86 -11.19 15.37
C GLY A 608 25.62 -10.10 14.66
N LYS A 609 26.33 -10.50 13.61
CA LYS A 609 26.98 -9.59 12.66
C LYS A 609 26.61 -10.04 11.27
N GLU A 610 25.88 -9.20 10.56
CA GLU A 610 25.42 -9.50 9.22
C GLU A 610 25.88 -8.44 8.21
N ALA A 611 26.09 -8.85 6.98
CA ALA A 611 26.17 -7.97 5.84
C ALA A 611 25.06 -8.32 4.84
N THR A 612 24.54 -7.29 4.19
CA THR A 612 23.59 -7.42 3.10
C THR A 612 24.14 -6.75 1.86
N PHE A 613 23.87 -7.33 0.72
CA PHE A 613 24.14 -6.76 -0.58
C PHE A 613 22.87 -6.79 -1.41
N GLY A 614 22.51 -5.68 -2.03
CA GLY A 614 21.40 -5.57 -2.94
C GLY A 614 21.82 -4.87 -4.23
N SER A 615 21.36 -5.33 -5.37
CA SER A 615 21.62 -4.69 -6.65
C SER A 615 20.45 -4.87 -7.60
N ASP A 616 20.01 -3.77 -8.21
CA ASP A 616 19.11 -3.75 -9.35
C ASP A 616 19.81 -3.08 -10.52
N TRP A 617 19.90 -3.77 -11.64
CA TRP A 617 20.67 -3.31 -12.77
C TRP A 617 19.96 -3.51 -14.10
N ARG A 618 19.60 -2.43 -14.77
CA ARG A 618 19.16 -2.51 -16.16
C ARG A 618 20.38 -2.62 -17.08
N ILE A 619 20.59 -3.81 -17.63
CA ILE A 619 21.70 -4.12 -18.55
C ILE A 619 21.47 -3.40 -19.88
N ASN A 620 20.22 -3.48 -20.40
CA ASN A 620 19.77 -2.83 -21.62
C ASN A 620 18.25 -2.62 -21.57
N PRO A 621 17.60 -1.99 -22.59
CA PRO A 621 16.15 -1.77 -22.57
C PRO A 621 15.30 -3.03 -22.36
N LYS A 622 15.83 -4.21 -22.72
CA LYS A 622 15.07 -5.49 -22.62
C LYS A 622 15.40 -6.33 -21.40
N TRP A 623 16.53 -6.11 -20.74
CA TRP A 623 16.99 -6.97 -19.66
C TRP A 623 17.31 -6.19 -18.38
N LYS A 624 16.78 -6.68 -17.27
CA LYS A 624 17.14 -6.24 -15.92
C LYS A 624 17.61 -7.44 -15.10
N PHE A 625 18.56 -7.20 -14.23
CA PHE A 625 19.08 -8.16 -13.26
C PHE A 625 18.94 -7.58 -11.87
N GLY A 626 18.47 -8.39 -10.93
CA GLY A 626 18.44 -8.07 -9.50
C GLY A 626 19.18 -9.16 -8.72
N ALA A 627 19.89 -8.77 -7.69
CA ALA A 627 20.53 -9.67 -6.74
C ALA A 627 20.32 -9.16 -5.32
N TYR A 628 20.12 -10.07 -4.39
CA TYR A 628 20.10 -9.79 -2.95
C TYR A 628 20.80 -10.93 -2.23
N GLU A 629 21.69 -10.58 -1.29
CA GLU A 629 22.41 -11.55 -0.48
C GLU A 629 22.50 -11.07 0.97
N ARG A 630 22.38 -12.02 1.91
CA ARG A 630 22.54 -11.77 3.35
C ARG A 630 23.47 -12.83 3.95
N TYR A 631 24.55 -12.36 4.57
CA TYR A 631 25.58 -13.21 5.15
C TYR A 631 25.74 -12.94 6.66
N GLN A 632 25.66 -13.99 7.46
CA GLN A 632 25.90 -13.97 8.90
C GLN A 632 27.35 -14.35 9.22
N PHE A 633 28.10 -13.46 9.85
CA PHE A 633 29.51 -13.69 10.17
C PHE A 633 29.75 -14.50 11.45
N VAL A 634 28.81 -14.45 12.39
CA VAL A 634 28.92 -15.08 13.71
C VAL A 634 27.76 -16.03 13.93
N LYS A 635 28.05 -17.23 14.46
CA LYS A 635 27.00 -18.16 14.92
C LYS A 635 26.33 -17.59 16.18
N THR A 636 24.99 -17.52 16.19
CA THR A 636 24.19 -17.21 17.37
C THR A 636 23.43 -18.46 17.84
N SER A 637 22.67 -18.36 18.94
CA SER A 637 21.81 -19.45 19.41
C SER A 637 20.75 -19.88 18.37
N SER A 638 20.26 -18.91 17.58
CA SER A 638 19.17 -19.13 16.62
C SER A 638 19.62 -19.16 15.16
N VAL A 639 20.81 -18.57 14.83
CA VAL A 639 21.26 -18.41 13.43
C VAL A 639 22.67 -18.95 13.26
N ALA A 640 22.84 -19.87 12.31
CA ALA A 640 24.15 -20.39 11.97
C ALA A 640 24.95 -19.40 11.12
N ARG A 641 26.29 -19.40 11.26
CA ARG A 641 27.20 -18.65 10.38
C ARG A 641 27.02 -19.06 8.91
N GLY A 642 27.21 -18.12 8.01
CA GLY A 642 27.23 -18.33 6.55
C GLY A 642 26.11 -17.57 5.84
N MET A 643 25.91 -17.92 4.59
CA MET A 643 24.85 -17.34 3.75
C MET A 643 23.47 -17.70 4.32
N GLN A 644 22.65 -16.71 4.58
CA GLN A 644 21.29 -16.86 5.12
C GLN A 644 20.25 -16.81 4.01
N GLU A 645 20.40 -15.87 3.10
CA GLU A 645 19.50 -15.62 1.99
C GLU A 645 20.26 -15.22 0.74
N GLN A 646 19.78 -15.67 -0.40
CA GLN A 646 20.25 -15.29 -1.73
C GLN A 646 19.03 -15.22 -2.65
N GLN A 647 18.87 -14.13 -3.36
CA GLN A 647 17.83 -14.02 -4.38
C GLN A 647 18.44 -13.42 -5.65
N TYR A 648 18.19 -14.08 -6.77
CA TYR A 648 18.60 -13.61 -8.08
C TYR A 648 17.36 -13.51 -8.96
N LYS A 649 17.18 -12.36 -9.58
CA LYS A 649 16.05 -12.07 -10.45
C LYS A 649 16.54 -11.64 -11.82
N VAL A 650 16.06 -12.30 -12.85
CA VAL A 650 16.28 -11.90 -14.23
C VAL A 650 14.93 -11.49 -14.81
N SER A 651 14.84 -10.24 -15.23
CA SER A 651 13.63 -9.71 -15.86
C SER A 651 13.87 -9.46 -17.34
N ARG A 652 12.92 -9.87 -18.17
CA ARG A 652 12.93 -9.62 -19.60
C ARG A 652 11.68 -8.90 -20.04
N ASP A 653 11.90 -7.81 -20.75
CA ASP A 653 10.86 -7.12 -21.52
C ASP A 653 10.58 -7.89 -22.81
N LEU A 654 9.37 -8.42 -22.93
CA LEU A 654 8.84 -9.15 -24.08
C LEU A 654 7.85 -8.29 -24.88
N HIS A 655 8.03 -6.98 -24.88
CA HIS A 655 7.20 -5.99 -25.54
C HIS A 655 5.86 -5.73 -24.83
N CYS A 656 4.90 -6.64 -24.87
CA CYS A 656 3.61 -6.52 -24.19
C CYS A 656 3.61 -7.14 -22.79
N TRP A 657 4.61 -7.96 -22.49
CA TRP A 657 4.79 -8.70 -21.25
C TRP A 657 6.12 -8.36 -20.60
N ASP A 658 6.15 -8.43 -19.30
CA ASP A 658 7.38 -8.59 -18.52
C ASP A 658 7.43 -10.02 -17.98
N ALA A 659 8.55 -10.68 -18.16
CA ALA A 659 8.81 -12.01 -17.62
C ALA A 659 9.92 -11.90 -16.56
N ASP A 660 9.66 -12.36 -15.34
CA ASP A 660 10.63 -12.44 -14.26
C ASP A 660 10.90 -13.89 -13.91
N LEU A 661 12.15 -14.31 -14.02
CA LEU A 661 12.65 -15.57 -13.46
C LEU A 661 13.34 -15.24 -12.14
N VAL A 662 12.87 -15.83 -11.06
CA VAL A 662 13.43 -15.65 -9.72
C VAL A 662 13.97 -16.95 -9.19
N TYR A 663 15.21 -16.93 -8.73
CA TYR A 663 15.85 -18.00 -7.96
C TYR A 663 16.13 -17.49 -6.56
N ASP A 664 15.62 -18.17 -5.57
CA ASP A 664 15.64 -17.79 -4.17
C ASP A 664 16.16 -18.94 -3.33
N VAL A 665 17.12 -18.67 -2.46
CA VAL A 665 17.68 -19.62 -1.51
C VAL A 665 17.61 -19.02 -0.11
N SER A 666 16.93 -19.72 0.78
CA SER A 666 16.88 -19.35 2.20
C SER A 666 17.17 -20.57 3.04
N LYS A 667 17.86 -20.41 4.18
CA LYS A 667 18.09 -21.52 5.11
C LYS A 667 16.80 -22.09 5.69
N THR A 668 15.78 -21.26 5.81
CA THR A 668 14.48 -21.64 6.36
C THR A 668 13.57 -22.30 5.34
N SER A 669 13.49 -21.79 4.11
CA SER A 669 12.59 -22.29 3.07
C SER A 669 13.27 -23.15 1.98
N GLY A 670 14.62 -23.24 2.02
CA GLY A 670 15.38 -23.98 1.01
C GLY A 670 15.47 -23.24 -0.31
N HIS A 671 15.48 -24.00 -1.42
CA HIS A 671 15.58 -23.46 -2.77
C HIS A 671 14.18 -23.27 -3.36
N THR A 672 13.94 -22.12 -3.98
CA THR A 672 12.72 -21.79 -4.71
C THR A 672 13.08 -21.21 -6.06
N ILE A 673 12.48 -21.71 -7.12
CA ILE A 673 12.56 -21.11 -8.46
C ILE A 673 11.13 -20.89 -8.95
N TYR A 674 10.87 -19.72 -9.50
CA TYR A 674 9.55 -19.44 -10.08
C TYR A 674 9.63 -18.41 -11.21
N LEU A 675 8.60 -18.44 -12.05
CA LEU A 675 8.44 -17.56 -13.20
C LEU A 675 7.16 -16.75 -13.05
N VAL A 676 7.27 -15.45 -13.23
CA VAL A 676 6.13 -14.52 -13.19
C VAL A 676 6.01 -13.81 -14.51
N PHE A 677 4.83 -13.90 -15.13
CA PHE A 677 4.48 -13.12 -16.31
C PHE A 677 3.52 -12.00 -15.92
N ARG A 678 3.82 -10.78 -16.32
CA ARG A 678 2.97 -9.61 -16.15
C ARG A 678 2.68 -8.95 -17.47
N LEU A 679 1.42 -8.65 -17.75
CA LEU A 679 1.07 -7.74 -18.82
C LEU A 679 1.46 -6.31 -18.42
N LYS A 680 2.14 -5.59 -19.31
CA LYS A 680 2.52 -4.19 -19.02
C LYS A 680 1.31 -3.27 -18.82
N ALA A 681 0.20 -3.58 -19.50
CA ALA A 681 -1.06 -2.87 -19.30
C ALA A 681 -1.70 -3.15 -17.91
N PHE A 682 -1.37 -4.31 -17.30
CA PHE A 682 -1.90 -4.76 -16.00
C PHE A 682 -0.74 -5.31 -15.15
N PRO A 683 0.11 -4.43 -14.58
CA PRO A 683 1.38 -4.83 -13.97
C PRO A 683 1.26 -5.45 -12.59
N ALA A 684 0.12 -5.32 -11.92
CA ALA A 684 -0.08 -5.89 -10.59
C ALA A 684 -0.28 -7.41 -10.62
N THR A 685 0.14 -8.10 -9.56
CA THR A 685 0.00 -9.55 -9.39
C THR A 685 -0.78 -9.91 -8.13
N GLU A 686 -1.59 -10.97 -8.19
CA GLU A 686 -2.27 -11.55 -7.03
C GLU A 686 -1.30 -12.30 -6.09
N PHE A 687 -0.21 -12.81 -6.64
CA PHE A 687 0.79 -13.59 -5.90
C PHE A 687 1.92 -12.69 -5.44
N GLY A 688 2.10 -12.62 -4.13
CA GLY A 688 3.05 -11.73 -3.49
C GLY A 688 4.50 -12.24 -3.44
N PHE A 689 4.96 -13.02 -4.42
CA PHE A 689 6.30 -13.60 -4.41
C PHE A 689 7.40 -12.72 -5.01
N ASP A 690 7.06 -11.66 -5.70
CA ASP A 690 8.02 -10.68 -6.23
C ASP A 690 8.46 -9.65 -5.16
N GLN A 691 8.74 -10.14 -3.98
CA GLN A 691 8.81 -9.31 -2.79
C GLN A 691 10.09 -8.53 -2.66
N SER A 692 9.91 -7.24 -2.51
CA SER A 692 10.88 -6.30 -1.99
C SER A 692 11.09 -6.36 -0.45
N TYR A 693 10.44 -7.28 0.27
CA TYR A 693 10.65 -7.42 1.72
C TYR A 693 12.09 -7.76 2.09
N ARG A 694 12.83 -8.29 1.14
CA ARG A 694 14.25 -8.58 1.28
C ARG A 694 15.16 -7.42 0.91
N GLN A 695 14.62 -6.34 0.37
CA GLN A 695 15.41 -5.11 0.29
C GLN A 695 15.79 -4.72 1.72
N PRO A 696 17.06 -4.30 1.94
CA PRO A 696 17.44 -3.73 3.23
C PRO A 696 16.36 -2.73 3.60
N LYS A 697 15.82 -2.83 4.80
CA LYS A 697 14.90 -1.81 5.32
C LYS A 697 15.72 -0.53 5.43
N SER A 698 15.97 0.13 4.32
CA SER A 698 16.36 1.52 4.36
C SER A 698 15.20 2.23 5.04
N GLY A 699 15.45 2.95 6.12
CA GLY A 699 14.45 3.79 6.79
C GLY A 699 13.91 4.91 5.92
N VAL A 700 13.94 4.72 4.62
CA VAL A 700 13.46 5.62 3.59
C VAL A 700 12.16 5.06 3.08
N SER A 701 11.04 5.60 3.57
CA SER A 701 9.83 5.60 2.77
C SER A 701 10.21 6.12 1.38
N ARG A 702 9.92 5.36 0.34
CA ARG A 702 9.95 5.88 -1.02
C ARG A 702 9.11 7.16 -1.01
N MET A 703 9.73 8.31 -1.18
CA MET A 703 9.01 9.45 -1.71
C MET A 703 8.63 9.06 -3.14
N GLU A 704 7.34 8.78 -3.35
CA GLU A 704 6.75 8.69 -4.68
C GLU A 704 6.85 10.06 -5.39
#